data_d22cc82e63b53daa442efc75b4ca765d
#
_entry.id   d22cc82e63b53daa442efc75b4ca765d
#
_cell.length_a   1.000
_cell.length_b   1.000
_cell.length_c   1.000
_cell.angle_alpha   90.00
_cell.angle_beta   90.00
_cell.angle_gamma   90.00
#
_symmetry.space_group_name_H-M   'P 1'
#
loop_
_entity.id
_entity.type
_entity.pdbx_description
1 polymer ?
#
loop_
_entity_poly.entity_id
_entity_poly.type
_entity_poly.pdbx_seq_one_letter_code
_entity_poly.pdbx_strand_id
1 'polypeptide(L)'
;MSMPSTDLSAQPLAASGYSRFVQRIRRRYADELALLPPGAPERAGMQITYDALQARGLDTGSALRVLRQLVMERLVVLDCDGGQAPLQVITKAMTELAELALDIAICESRKPLDALHGAPQALDMPGAPAGQRAQLWVIGMGKLGARELNVSSDIDLIYVYDHDGETAGRADGRGVISNHEYFAQQVKAIYNLIGEATEHGFVFRVDLALRPNGNSGPAAVSLGALEEYFQVQGREWERFAWLKSRVVAPLECIQNGSAQAMRGSVLPFVFRRYLDYNVFDALRILHRQIREHAAKRAAGHPERANDVKMSRGGIREIEFTVQLLQVVRGGQFPELRTRPTVDALQRVASAGLMAQATAEALMRAYDFLRRVEHRIQYLDDQQTHVLPTRDDDLAWIAQTLGYSSCCPFLSELDTHRELVAQEFDTLLGQKSDCKGCGKSAPAAPQNLDELLEKLSDQWPDKFRVRVELWREHPRVLGLRDDARTRLTRLVQRTAQWLLEGKVGEEAAVRIVDWIEPLLRRESYLALLVERPAVHERLLRLLGAAKWPARYLLQHPGVIDELASDAMLHERFDAAAFMQELQQRLAALRRTGEDDEESCLNLLRRAHHAELFRTLARDVEGQLTVEQVADDLSALAEAVLKVTTDWCWQRLKNRHRETPQFAIIAYGKLGGKELGYGSDLDIVFVYDDEDERASEVYAAFVRKLINWLTIKTGEGDLFEIDTALRPNGNSGLLVTRFEAYANYQQQRGSNTAWTWEHQAITRARFVQGSDALRQHFDAVRLAVISAARDIPALSREIVAMREKVRAAHPIKRPHATLPPEGAPAPRGGPSALKGEKTTEKFDVKHSPGGMVDAEFVVQFLVLSQSRSHPELADNVGNIALLQRAEAAGLLPAGQGQAAARAYRALRRVQHQARLNEEPTQVVPSALQSEREAILAVWHTVFEAGEPHAGA
;
A
#
# COMPACT_ATOMS: atom_id res chain seq x y z
N MET A 1 62.88 45.56 -44.22
CA MET A 1 63.15 44.44 -43.32
C MET A 1 61.96 44.32 -42.36
N SER A 2 61.00 43.50 -42.76
CA SER A 2 59.82 43.20 -41.97
C SER A 2 60.17 42.00 -41.04
N MET A 3 59.93 42.18 -39.73
CA MET A 3 59.90 41.08 -38.79
C MET A 3 58.57 40.33 -38.85
N PRO A 4 58.49 38.98 -38.81
CA PRO A 4 57.25 38.24 -38.76
C PRO A 4 56.67 38.28 -37.39
N SER A 5 55.40 38.70 -37.29
CA SER A 5 54.54 38.52 -36.12
C SER A 5 54.26 37.04 -35.93
N THR A 6 54.76 36.45 -34.85
CA THR A 6 54.36 35.13 -34.37
C THR A 6 52.99 35.25 -33.76
N ASP A 7 51.98 34.89 -34.52
CA ASP A 7 50.63 34.65 -34.05
C ASP A 7 50.60 33.34 -33.24
N LEU A 8 50.76 33.46 -31.94
CA LEU A 8 50.48 32.38 -30.98
C LEU A 8 48.94 32.32 -30.85
N SER A 9 48.30 31.57 -31.77
CA SER A 9 46.92 31.11 -31.55
C SER A 9 46.89 30.29 -30.30
N ALA A 10 46.55 30.93 -29.18
CA ALA A 10 46.24 30.24 -27.96
C ALA A 10 45.07 29.28 -28.23
N GLN A 11 45.30 27.98 -28.26
CA GLN A 11 44.25 26.98 -28.20
C GLN A 11 43.39 27.33 -26.94
N PRO A 12 42.04 27.36 -27.07
CA PRO A 12 41.20 27.64 -25.92
C PRO A 12 41.55 26.61 -24.83
N LEU A 13 41.99 27.08 -23.68
CA LEU A 13 42.22 26.23 -22.50
C LEU A 13 40.97 25.42 -22.27
N ALA A 14 41.12 24.08 -22.17
CA ALA A 14 40.03 23.17 -21.83
C ALA A 14 39.31 23.72 -20.58
N ALA A 15 37.98 23.68 -20.56
CA ALA A 15 37.17 24.31 -19.50
C ALA A 15 37.52 23.80 -18.12
N SER A 16 37.92 22.52 -17.97
CA SER A 16 38.44 21.93 -16.74
C SER A 16 39.70 22.61 -16.20
N GLY A 17 40.50 23.18 -17.11
CA GLY A 17 41.73 23.91 -16.77
C GLY A 17 41.50 25.20 -15.95
N TYR A 18 40.31 25.74 -15.89
CA TYR A 18 39.95 26.88 -15.05
C TYR A 18 39.88 26.52 -13.57
N SER A 19 39.45 25.29 -13.22
CA SER A 19 39.36 24.82 -11.86
C SER A 19 40.71 24.88 -11.12
N ARG A 20 40.74 25.64 -10.05
CA ARG A 20 41.93 25.78 -9.21
C ARG A 20 42.31 24.44 -8.55
N PHE A 21 41.32 23.63 -8.26
CA PHE A 21 41.53 22.27 -7.77
C PHE A 21 42.22 21.40 -8.81
N VAL A 22 41.74 21.33 -10.05
CA VAL A 22 42.32 20.54 -11.15
C VAL A 22 43.75 20.99 -11.46
N GLN A 23 44.02 22.30 -11.47
CA GLN A 23 45.37 22.84 -11.66
C GLN A 23 46.37 22.34 -10.60
N ARG A 24 45.92 22.23 -9.31
CA ARG A 24 46.75 21.69 -8.23
C ARG A 24 47.05 20.19 -8.42
N ILE A 25 46.03 19.43 -8.80
CA ILE A 25 46.18 17.99 -9.02
C ILE A 25 47.12 17.69 -10.18
N ARG A 26 46.92 18.33 -11.33
CA ARG A 26 47.78 18.13 -12.51
C ARG A 26 49.23 18.48 -12.29
N ARG A 27 49.51 19.48 -11.40
CA ARG A 27 50.89 19.82 -11.01
C ARG A 27 51.51 18.80 -10.03
N ARG A 28 50.70 18.29 -9.12
CA ARG A 28 51.23 17.44 -8.05
C ARG A 28 51.32 15.96 -8.40
N TYR A 29 50.42 15.45 -9.20
CA TYR A 29 50.25 14.05 -9.52
C TYR A 29 50.35 13.78 -11.04
N ALA A 30 51.24 14.51 -11.73
CA ALA A 30 51.38 14.41 -13.18
C ALA A 30 51.65 12.96 -13.67
N ASP A 31 52.48 12.25 -12.93
CA ASP A 31 52.92 10.86 -13.25
C ASP A 31 51.87 9.81 -12.87
N GLU A 32 51.01 10.13 -11.91
CA GLU A 32 49.98 9.23 -11.40
C GLU A 32 48.69 9.31 -12.24
N LEU A 33 48.41 10.44 -12.90
CA LEU A 33 47.20 10.62 -13.71
C LEU A 33 46.99 9.53 -14.74
N ALA A 34 48.09 8.98 -15.31
CA ALA A 34 48.08 7.91 -16.30
C ALA A 34 47.68 6.55 -15.73
N LEU A 35 47.69 6.38 -14.40
CA LEU A 35 47.35 5.10 -13.75
C LEU A 35 45.84 4.83 -13.79
N LEU A 36 45.02 5.88 -13.80
CA LEU A 36 43.56 5.73 -13.90
C LEU A 36 43.15 5.43 -15.33
N PRO A 37 42.48 4.30 -15.62
CA PRO A 37 42.04 3.94 -16.96
C PRO A 37 41.20 5.07 -17.61
N PRO A 38 41.23 5.20 -18.96
CA PRO A 38 40.46 6.21 -19.67
C PRO A 38 38.95 5.96 -19.53
N GLY A 39 38.16 7.03 -19.62
CA GLY A 39 36.70 7.00 -19.52
C GLY A 39 36.19 7.30 -18.10
N ALA A 40 34.94 6.96 -17.84
CA ALA A 40 34.33 7.14 -16.53
C ALA A 40 34.97 6.20 -15.50
N PRO A 41 35.41 6.70 -14.32
CA PRO A 41 35.98 5.87 -13.30
C PRO A 41 34.95 4.84 -12.77
N GLU A 42 35.31 3.56 -12.83
CA GLU A 42 34.53 2.44 -12.30
C GLU A 42 35.29 1.72 -11.19
N ARG A 43 34.60 1.01 -10.31
CA ARG A 43 35.20 0.32 -9.14
C ARG A 43 36.40 -0.54 -9.53
N ALA A 44 36.31 -1.33 -10.62
CA ALA A 44 37.43 -2.18 -11.07
C ALA A 44 38.66 -1.38 -11.49
N GLY A 45 38.48 -0.30 -12.24
CA GLY A 45 39.55 0.60 -12.63
C GLY A 45 40.18 1.32 -11.44
N MET A 46 39.39 1.74 -10.47
CA MET A 46 39.85 2.35 -9.22
C MET A 46 40.66 1.36 -8.38
N GLN A 47 40.26 0.08 -8.32
CA GLN A 47 41.03 -0.95 -7.60
C GLN A 47 42.40 -1.18 -8.25
N ILE A 48 42.45 -1.28 -9.57
CA ILE A 48 43.75 -1.44 -10.32
C ILE A 48 44.66 -0.24 -10.05
N THR A 49 44.07 0.97 -10.04
CA THR A 49 44.83 2.20 -9.75
C THR A 49 45.35 2.22 -8.32
N TYR A 50 44.54 1.82 -7.35
CA TYR A 50 44.93 1.69 -5.95
C TYR A 50 46.09 0.71 -5.78
N ASP A 51 46.01 -0.48 -6.38
CA ASP A 51 47.06 -1.51 -6.33
C ASP A 51 48.36 -1.00 -6.98
N ALA A 52 48.26 -0.26 -8.08
CA ALA A 52 49.45 0.36 -8.72
C ALA A 52 50.10 1.45 -7.84
N LEU A 53 49.30 2.23 -7.10
CA LEU A 53 49.82 3.23 -6.14
C LEU A 53 50.51 2.56 -4.96
N GLN A 54 50.00 1.46 -4.42
CA GLN A 54 50.67 0.67 -3.40
C GLN A 54 51.98 0.05 -3.91
N ALA A 55 51.95 -0.47 -5.14
CA ALA A 55 53.19 -1.02 -5.77
C ALA A 55 54.27 0.05 -5.96
N ARG A 56 53.92 1.33 -6.00
CA ARG A 56 54.87 2.46 -6.01
C ARG A 56 55.33 2.87 -4.59
N GLY A 57 54.93 2.14 -3.54
CA GLY A 57 55.40 2.33 -2.17
C GLY A 57 54.53 3.27 -1.29
N LEU A 58 53.33 3.67 -1.74
CA LEU A 58 52.42 4.42 -0.91
C LEU A 58 51.75 3.47 0.11
N ASP A 59 51.60 3.90 1.35
CA ASP A 59 50.76 3.22 2.34
C ASP A 59 49.29 3.29 1.95
N THR A 60 48.47 2.45 2.59
CA THR A 60 47.03 2.37 2.31
C THR A 60 46.34 3.73 2.37
N GLY A 61 46.62 4.52 3.40
CA GLY A 61 45.99 5.83 3.60
C GLY A 61 46.37 6.83 2.51
N SER A 62 47.65 6.89 2.17
CA SER A 62 48.16 7.78 1.12
C SER A 62 47.65 7.36 -0.26
N ALA A 63 47.65 6.05 -0.55
CA ALA A 63 47.15 5.53 -1.84
C ALA A 63 45.69 5.84 -2.05
N LEU A 64 44.82 5.70 -1.05
CA LEU A 64 43.37 6.08 -1.11
C LEU A 64 43.16 7.58 -1.35
N ARG A 65 43.95 8.44 -0.70
CA ARG A 65 43.89 9.91 -0.88
C ARG A 65 44.32 10.32 -2.29
N VAL A 66 45.41 9.77 -2.78
CA VAL A 66 45.85 10.02 -4.15
C VAL A 66 44.83 9.51 -5.17
N LEU A 67 44.29 8.29 -4.99
CA LEU A 67 43.24 7.74 -5.85
C LEU A 67 42.04 8.70 -5.96
N ARG A 68 41.57 9.26 -4.82
CA ARG A 68 40.50 10.26 -4.83
C ARG A 68 40.84 11.45 -5.70
N GLN A 69 42.06 11.99 -5.60
CA GLN A 69 42.46 13.15 -6.40
C GLN A 69 42.42 12.84 -7.90
N LEU A 70 42.91 11.65 -8.32
CA LEU A 70 42.89 11.23 -9.71
C LEU A 70 41.46 11.06 -10.25
N VAL A 71 40.59 10.44 -9.43
CA VAL A 71 39.17 10.26 -9.77
C VAL A 71 38.47 11.61 -9.93
N MET A 72 38.68 12.52 -8.99
CA MET A 72 38.10 13.87 -9.02
C MET A 72 38.52 14.66 -10.26
N GLU A 73 39.81 14.64 -10.60
CA GLU A 73 40.32 15.29 -11.82
C GLU A 73 39.61 14.75 -13.07
N ARG A 74 39.55 13.42 -13.19
CA ARG A 74 38.87 12.75 -14.29
C ARG A 74 37.40 13.12 -14.39
N LEU A 75 36.66 13.23 -13.29
CA LEU A 75 35.26 13.61 -13.28
C LEU A 75 35.05 15.05 -13.72
N VAL A 76 35.92 15.98 -13.32
CA VAL A 76 35.87 17.39 -13.78
C VAL A 76 36.10 17.45 -15.29
N VAL A 77 37.04 16.70 -15.83
CA VAL A 77 37.29 16.64 -17.28
C VAL A 77 36.07 16.11 -18.04
N LEU A 78 35.51 15.00 -17.57
CA LEU A 78 34.34 14.39 -18.23
C LEU A 78 33.11 15.31 -18.21
N ASP A 79 32.93 16.04 -17.11
CA ASP A 79 31.74 16.89 -16.92
C ASP A 79 31.89 18.27 -17.55
N CYS A 80 33.13 18.84 -17.64
CA CYS A 80 33.35 20.19 -18.15
C CYS A 80 33.89 20.22 -19.60
N ASP A 81 34.73 19.25 -20.03
CA ASP A 81 35.35 19.23 -21.33
C ASP A 81 34.71 18.27 -22.32
N GLY A 82 34.15 17.14 -21.82
CA GLY A 82 33.66 16.03 -22.65
C GLY A 82 32.22 16.16 -23.15
N GLY A 83 31.57 17.32 -23.03
CA GLY A 83 30.19 17.49 -23.47
C GLY A 83 29.14 17.17 -22.41
N GLN A 84 29.44 17.41 -21.16
CA GLN A 84 28.53 17.29 -20.02
C GLN A 84 28.11 15.82 -19.73
N ALA A 85 28.92 15.12 -18.94
CA ALA A 85 28.57 13.77 -18.49
C ALA A 85 27.21 13.77 -17.74
N PRO A 86 26.37 12.73 -17.94
CA PRO A 86 25.13 12.61 -17.17
C PRO A 86 25.41 12.61 -15.66
N LEU A 87 24.53 13.25 -14.89
CA LEU A 87 24.65 13.35 -13.43
C LEU A 87 24.92 11.99 -12.78
N GLN A 88 24.25 10.95 -13.28
CA GLN A 88 24.36 9.58 -12.75
C GLN A 88 25.78 9.00 -12.91
N VAL A 89 26.51 9.36 -13.96
CA VAL A 89 27.88 8.90 -14.16
C VAL A 89 28.80 9.45 -13.07
N ILE A 90 28.65 10.75 -12.76
CA ILE A 90 29.46 11.43 -11.73
C ILE A 90 29.14 10.87 -10.34
N THR A 91 27.85 10.79 -10.00
CA THR A 91 27.42 10.34 -8.67
C THR A 91 27.69 8.84 -8.44
N LYS A 92 27.60 8.01 -9.51
CA LYS A 92 27.97 6.60 -9.45
C LYS A 92 29.47 6.44 -9.15
N ALA A 93 30.34 7.14 -9.90
CA ALA A 93 31.80 7.04 -9.70
C ALA A 93 32.20 7.49 -8.29
N MET A 94 31.64 8.59 -7.78
CA MET A 94 31.92 9.04 -6.41
C MET A 94 31.42 8.06 -5.35
N THR A 95 30.25 7.44 -5.57
CA THR A 95 29.72 6.42 -4.68
C THR A 95 30.59 5.17 -4.67
N GLU A 96 30.98 4.69 -5.84
CA GLU A 96 31.88 3.52 -5.97
C GLU A 96 33.25 3.75 -5.34
N LEU A 97 33.78 4.97 -5.45
CA LEU A 97 35.02 5.35 -4.78
C LEU A 97 34.86 5.27 -3.25
N ALA A 98 33.76 5.78 -2.71
CA ALA A 98 33.50 5.74 -1.28
C ALA A 98 33.32 4.30 -0.77
N GLU A 99 32.55 3.49 -1.49
CA GLU A 99 32.34 2.06 -1.20
C GLU A 99 33.68 1.28 -1.22
N LEU A 100 34.52 1.51 -2.24
CA LEU A 100 35.84 0.88 -2.36
C LEU A 100 36.75 1.29 -1.21
N ALA A 101 36.84 2.58 -0.91
CA ALA A 101 37.69 3.10 0.17
C ALA A 101 37.29 2.55 1.54
N LEU A 102 35.98 2.47 1.83
CA LEU A 102 35.46 1.90 3.06
C LEU A 102 35.72 0.40 3.17
N ASP A 103 35.59 -0.34 2.05
CA ASP A 103 35.86 -1.78 1.99
C ASP A 103 37.34 -2.09 2.29
N ILE A 104 38.26 -1.35 1.68
CA ILE A 104 39.69 -1.43 1.96
C ILE A 104 39.98 -1.04 3.43
N ALA A 105 39.40 0.03 3.92
CA ALA A 105 39.62 0.49 5.29
C ALA A 105 39.15 -0.52 6.36
N ILE A 106 38.02 -1.21 6.12
CA ILE A 106 37.56 -2.30 7.00
C ILE A 106 38.56 -3.45 7.00
N CYS A 107 39.01 -3.89 5.83
CA CYS A 107 39.96 -4.99 5.72
C CYS A 107 41.31 -4.67 6.40
N GLU A 108 41.84 -3.48 6.18
CA GLU A 108 43.13 -3.05 6.76
C GLU A 108 43.05 -2.83 8.28
N SER A 109 41.96 -2.25 8.77
CA SER A 109 41.75 -2.01 10.20
C SER A 109 41.60 -3.29 11.03
N ARG A 110 41.12 -4.39 10.45
CA ARG A 110 41.01 -5.70 11.12
C ARG A 110 42.37 -6.33 11.47
N LYS A 111 43.35 -6.21 10.58
CA LYS A 111 44.64 -6.92 10.71
C LYS A 111 45.34 -6.66 12.05
N PRO A 112 45.59 -5.42 12.47
CA PRO A 112 46.24 -5.14 13.77
C PRO A 112 45.35 -5.51 14.96
N LEU A 113 44.05 -5.36 14.85
CA LEU A 113 43.12 -5.66 15.95
C LEU A 113 42.99 -7.17 16.18
N ASP A 114 42.92 -7.98 15.11
CA ASP A 114 42.93 -9.44 15.20
C ASP A 114 44.24 -9.95 15.81
N ALA A 115 45.39 -9.34 15.48
CA ALA A 115 46.67 -9.70 16.07
C ALA A 115 46.73 -9.38 17.57
N LEU A 116 46.07 -8.34 18.04
CA LEU A 116 46.07 -7.91 19.45
C LEU A 116 45.00 -8.62 20.30
N HIS A 117 43.83 -8.90 19.75
CA HIS A 117 42.65 -9.29 20.50
C HIS A 117 42.00 -10.60 20.01
N GLY A 118 42.51 -11.17 18.91
CA GLY A 118 41.77 -12.23 18.21
C GLY A 118 40.53 -11.72 17.49
N ALA A 119 39.87 -12.59 16.70
CA ALA A 119 38.68 -12.26 15.98
C ALA A 119 37.47 -12.07 16.94
N PRO A 120 36.61 -11.07 16.73
CA PRO A 120 35.36 -10.94 17.48
C PRO A 120 34.43 -12.11 17.17
N GLN A 121 33.81 -12.71 18.21
CA GLN A 121 32.98 -13.90 18.09
C GLN A 121 31.56 -13.64 18.59
N ALA A 122 30.58 -14.27 17.94
CA ALA A 122 29.20 -14.26 18.39
C ALA A 122 29.03 -15.11 19.66
N LEU A 123 28.18 -14.66 20.56
CA LEU A 123 27.68 -15.50 21.65
C LEU A 123 26.85 -16.67 21.06
N ASP A 124 26.81 -17.80 21.78
CA ASP A 124 25.98 -18.94 21.40
C ASP A 124 24.51 -18.60 21.57
N MET A 125 23.87 -18.24 20.47
CA MET A 125 22.45 -17.89 20.43
C MET A 125 21.74 -18.58 19.27
N PRO A 126 20.43 -18.77 19.31
CA PRO A 126 19.68 -19.28 18.17
C PRO A 126 19.92 -18.45 16.90
N GLY A 127 20.52 -19.05 15.87
CA GLY A 127 20.88 -18.41 14.61
C GLY A 127 22.34 -17.94 14.47
N ALA A 128 23.15 -17.99 15.53
CA ALA A 128 24.60 -17.72 15.51
C ALA A 128 25.35 -18.81 16.27
N PRO A 129 25.97 -19.79 15.59
CA PRO A 129 26.77 -20.81 16.25
C PRO A 129 27.94 -20.19 17.02
N ALA A 130 28.22 -20.72 18.22
CA ALA A 130 29.36 -20.28 19.02
C ALA A 130 30.67 -20.29 18.19
N GLY A 131 31.44 -19.20 18.30
CA GLY A 131 32.71 -19.05 17.57
C GLY A 131 32.60 -18.53 16.14
N GLN A 132 31.40 -18.24 15.65
CA GLN A 132 31.24 -17.52 14.41
C GLN A 132 31.78 -16.08 14.54
N ARG A 133 32.55 -15.61 13.55
CA ARG A 133 33.08 -14.26 13.55
C ARG A 133 31.95 -13.24 13.45
N ALA A 134 31.88 -12.33 14.40
CA ALA A 134 30.96 -11.18 14.33
C ALA A 134 31.44 -10.18 13.24
N GLN A 135 30.46 -9.61 12.51
CA GLN A 135 30.70 -8.74 11.36
C GLN A 135 30.34 -7.29 11.67
N LEU A 136 31.18 -6.37 11.21
CA LEU A 136 30.86 -4.94 11.20
C LEU A 136 30.28 -4.55 9.84
N TRP A 137 29.16 -3.84 9.83
CA TRP A 137 28.58 -3.22 8.65
C TRP A 137 28.72 -1.71 8.71
N VAL A 138 29.13 -1.11 7.61
CA VAL A 138 29.13 0.34 7.43
C VAL A 138 27.85 0.73 6.71
N ILE A 139 27.04 1.54 7.36
CA ILE A 139 25.79 2.05 6.81
C ILE A 139 26.05 3.43 6.23
N GLY A 140 25.94 3.59 4.91
CA GLY A 140 25.94 4.88 4.26
C GLY A 140 24.53 5.49 4.35
N MET A 141 24.48 6.72 4.85
CA MET A 141 23.26 7.50 4.98
C MET A 141 23.17 8.54 3.85
N GLY A 142 22.05 9.23 3.75
CA GLY A 142 21.86 10.36 2.85
C GLY A 142 22.23 10.06 1.39
N LYS A 143 23.09 10.89 0.79
CA LYS A 143 23.49 10.77 -0.62
C LYS A 143 24.29 9.49 -0.91
N LEU A 144 25.15 9.05 0.02
CA LEU A 144 25.92 7.81 -0.12
C LEU A 144 24.99 6.59 -0.14
N GLY A 145 24.05 6.53 0.79
CA GLY A 145 23.06 5.45 0.84
C GLY A 145 22.17 5.39 -0.41
N ALA A 146 21.83 6.56 -0.97
CA ALA A 146 21.02 6.70 -2.17
C ALA A 146 21.79 6.48 -3.48
N ARG A 147 23.11 6.30 -3.45
CA ARG A 147 23.99 6.29 -4.64
C ARG A 147 23.98 7.59 -5.43
N GLU A 148 23.81 8.72 -4.73
CA GLU A 148 23.75 10.06 -5.29
C GLU A 148 24.89 10.95 -4.75
N LEU A 149 26.04 10.37 -4.38
CA LEU A 149 27.12 11.10 -3.73
C LEU A 149 27.70 12.21 -4.63
N ASN A 150 27.81 13.41 -4.08
CA ASN A 150 28.45 14.53 -4.75
C ASN A 150 29.96 14.41 -4.75
N VAL A 151 30.58 15.22 -5.59
CA VAL A 151 32.05 15.25 -5.76
C VAL A 151 32.80 15.75 -4.53
N SER A 152 32.27 16.71 -3.78
CA SER A 152 32.88 17.23 -2.56
C SER A 152 31.93 17.18 -1.36
N SER A 153 31.15 16.09 -1.25
CA SER A 153 30.28 15.83 -0.10
C SER A 153 31.06 15.20 1.04
N ASP A 154 30.57 15.38 2.26
CA ASP A 154 30.82 14.48 3.37
C ASP A 154 30.07 13.16 3.16
N ILE A 155 30.51 12.13 3.86
CA ILE A 155 29.83 10.85 3.94
C ILE A 155 29.28 10.68 5.35
N ASP A 156 27.95 10.60 5.46
CA ASP A 156 27.26 10.29 6.70
C ASP A 156 27.29 8.79 6.92
N LEU A 157 27.88 8.33 8.04
CA LEU A 157 28.07 6.92 8.33
C LEU A 157 27.50 6.53 9.68
N ILE A 158 26.95 5.31 9.74
CA ILE A 158 26.61 4.62 10.99
C ILE A 158 27.25 3.24 10.95
N TYR A 159 27.83 2.79 12.05
CA TYR A 159 28.48 1.50 12.18
C TYR A 159 27.62 0.57 13.04
N VAL A 160 27.27 -0.59 12.47
CA VAL A 160 26.44 -1.60 13.13
C VAL A 160 27.15 -2.94 13.05
N TYR A 161 27.17 -3.70 14.14
CA TYR A 161 27.68 -5.06 14.14
C TYR A 161 26.58 -6.06 14.47
N ASP A 162 26.70 -7.27 13.93
CA ASP A 162 25.62 -8.26 13.92
C ASP A 162 25.37 -8.90 15.29
N HIS A 163 26.44 -9.25 16.03
CA HIS A 163 26.31 -10.01 17.27
C HIS A 163 27.15 -9.44 18.41
N ASP A 164 26.56 -9.35 19.59
CA ASP A 164 27.29 -9.13 20.83
C ASP A 164 28.12 -10.37 21.18
N GLY A 165 29.21 -10.19 21.96
CA GLY A 165 30.12 -11.24 22.34
C GLY A 165 31.48 -10.69 22.76
N GLU A 166 32.46 -11.56 22.74
CA GLU A 166 33.85 -11.26 23.09
C GLU A 166 34.80 -11.76 21.98
N THR A 167 35.98 -11.18 21.92
CA THR A 167 37.02 -11.62 20.99
C THR A 167 37.62 -12.94 21.43
N ALA A 168 38.19 -13.72 20.49
CA ALA A 168 38.83 -14.98 20.76
C ALA A 168 40.07 -14.88 21.67
N GLY A 169 40.63 -13.67 21.82
CA GLY A 169 41.91 -13.48 22.48
C GLY A 169 43.12 -13.93 21.62
N ARG A 170 44.31 -13.75 22.19
CA ARG A 170 45.55 -14.26 21.58
C ARG A 170 45.72 -15.74 21.89
N ALA A 171 46.69 -16.38 21.24
CA ALA A 171 47.05 -17.75 21.52
C ALA A 171 47.49 -18.01 22.97
N ASP A 172 47.93 -16.97 23.69
CA ASP A 172 48.29 -17.04 25.12
C ASP A 172 47.10 -16.80 26.08
N GLY A 173 45.87 -16.69 25.53
CA GLY A 173 44.63 -16.46 26.28
C GLY A 173 44.45 -15.02 26.81
N ARG A 174 45.35 -14.09 26.42
CA ARG A 174 45.26 -12.68 26.79
C ARG A 174 44.60 -11.83 25.69
N GLY A 175 44.22 -10.60 26.04
CA GLY A 175 43.75 -9.62 25.07
C GLY A 175 42.26 -9.79 24.68
N VAL A 176 41.49 -10.61 25.40
CA VAL A 176 40.03 -10.72 25.23
C VAL A 176 39.39 -9.39 25.61
N ILE A 177 38.56 -8.85 24.71
CA ILE A 177 37.74 -7.66 24.90
C ILE A 177 36.34 -7.91 24.34
N SER A 178 35.37 -7.07 24.74
CA SER A 178 34.03 -7.16 24.18
C SER A 178 33.99 -6.81 22.67
N ASN A 179 33.02 -7.38 21.92
CA ASN A 179 32.82 -7.00 20.52
C ASN A 179 32.56 -5.49 20.38
N HIS A 180 31.84 -4.90 21.33
CA HIS A 180 31.61 -3.47 21.36
C HIS A 180 32.92 -2.65 21.40
N GLU A 181 33.85 -3.01 22.28
CA GLU A 181 35.15 -2.35 22.38
C GLU A 181 36.03 -2.59 21.15
N TYR A 182 36.02 -3.82 20.63
CA TYR A 182 36.75 -4.16 19.39
C TYR A 182 36.27 -3.30 18.22
N PHE A 183 34.94 -3.24 17.98
CA PHE A 183 34.39 -2.47 16.88
C PHE A 183 34.52 -0.96 17.07
N ALA A 184 34.47 -0.44 18.30
CA ALA A 184 34.76 0.97 18.56
C ALA A 184 36.19 1.36 18.17
N GLN A 185 37.19 0.49 18.47
CA GLN A 185 38.57 0.68 18.05
C GLN A 185 38.71 0.57 16.52
N GLN A 186 37.99 -0.37 15.88
CA GLN A 186 37.98 -0.52 14.41
C GLN A 186 37.43 0.73 13.73
N VAL A 187 36.31 1.30 14.23
CA VAL A 187 35.73 2.55 13.70
C VAL A 187 36.72 3.71 13.78
N LYS A 188 37.48 3.81 14.87
CA LYS A 188 38.53 4.83 14.99
C LYS A 188 39.64 4.62 13.94
N ALA A 189 40.06 3.40 13.71
CA ALA A 189 41.04 3.07 12.69
C ALA A 189 40.54 3.39 11.27
N ILE A 190 39.29 3.06 10.95
CA ILE A 190 38.63 3.42 9.68
C ILE A 190 38.61 4.95 9.50
N TYR A 191 38.22 5.70 10.57
CA TYR A 191 38.21 7.15 10.51
C TYR A 191 39.59 7.74 10.18
N ASN A 192 40.64 7.23 10.77
CA ASN A 192 42.02 7.68 10.49
C ASN A 192 42.42 7.44 9.03
N LEU A 193 42.02 6.31 8.46
CA LEU A 193 42.29 6.00 7.05
C LEU A 193 41.51 6.90 6.08
N ILE A 194 40.24 7.20 6.36
CA ILE A 194 39.34 7.88 5.43
C ILE A 194 39.25 9.39 5.67
N GLY A 195 39.09 9.82 6.93
CA GLY A 195 38.72 11.17 7.31
C GLY A 195 39.86 12.07 7.71
N GLU A 196 40.98 11.51 8.17
CA GLU A 196 42.14 12.32 8.64
C GLU A 196 42.80 13.04 7.47
N ALA A 197 43.06 14.33 7.63
CA ALA A 197 43.75 15.16 6.65
C ALA A 197 45.26 14.97 6.75
N THR A 198 45.91 14.59 5.66
CA THR A 198 47.35 14.43 5.52
C THR A 198 47.88 15.38 4.45
N GLU A 199 49.15 15.30 4.12
CA GLU A 199 49.76 16.04 3.00
C GLU A 199 49.05 15.76 1.64
N HIS A 200 48.46 14.57 1.47
CA HIS A 200 47.63 14.20 0.27
C HIS A 200 46.17 14.61 0.40
N GLY A 201 45.79 15.34 1.46
CA GLY A 201 44.41 15.67 1.78
C GLY A 201 43.70 14.55 2.56
N PHE A 202 42.42 14.39 2.37
CA PHE A 202 41.57 13.35 2.96
C PHE A 202 40.95 12.50 1.83
N VAL A 203 40.42 11.33 2.16
CA VAL A 203 39.61 10.55 1.21
C VAL A 203 38.19 11.10 1.18
N PHE A 204 37.50 11.14 2.32
CA PHE A 204 36.21 11.80 2.51
C PHE A 204 36.13 12.44 3.90
N ARG A 205 35.41 13.55 4.01
CA ARG A 205 34.95 14.04 5.31
C ARG A 205 33.91 13.07 5.85
N VAL A 206 34.07 12.61 7.08
CA VAL A 206 33.16 11.63 7.72
C VAL A 206 32.31 12.32 8.76
N ASP A 207 30.97 12.21 8.64
CA ASP A 207 30.01 12.66 9.63
C ASP A 207 29.33 11.47 10.31
N LEU A 208 29.34 11.44 11.64
CA LEU A 208 28.73 10.42 12.49
C LEU A 208 27.52 10.94 13.29
N ALA A 209 27.05 12.15 13.01
CA ALA A 209 26.00 12.80 13.79
C ALA A 209 24.63 12.07 13.70
N LEU A 210 24.38 11.29 12.64
CA LEU A 210 23.15 10.54 12.44
C LEU A 210 23.09 9.20 13.21
N ARG A 211 24.16 8.83 13.95
CA ARG A 211 24.13 7.60 14.74
C ARG A 211 23.14 7.70 15.90
N PRO A 212 22.63 6.58 16.43
CA PRO A 212 21.76 6.56 17.60
C PRO A 212 22.31 7.41 18.74
N ASN A 213 21.50 8.28 19.32
CA ASN A 213 21.87 9.27 20.34
C ASN A 213 22.87 10.35 19.86
N GLY A 214 23.09 10.49 18.56
CA GLY A 214 23.97 11.52 17.99
C GLY A 214 25.39 11.48 18.56
N ASN A 215 25.94 12.65 18.83
CA ASN A 215 27.32 12.75 19.33
C ASN A 215 27.56 12.15 20.74
N SER A 216 26.51 11.90 21.50
CA SER A 216 26.59 11.24 22.81
C SER A 216 26.51 9.72 22.73
N GLY A 217 26.16 9.16 21.56
CA GLY A 217 26.03 7.73 21.33
C GLY A 217 27.37 7.04 21.04
N PRO A 218 27.43 5.70 21.17
CA PRO A 218 28.62 4.91 20.87
C PRO A 218 29.02 5.00 19.40
N ALA A 219 30.29 4.73 19.09
CA ALA A 219 30.81 4.78 17.73
C ALA A 219 30.27 3.63 16.85
N ALA A 220 30.03 2.46 17.45
CA ALA A 220 29.39 1.31 16.84
C ALA A 220 28.30 0.78 17.77
N VAL A 221 27.20 0.26 17.20
CA VAL A 221 26.07 -0.33 17.95
C VAL A 221 25.81 -1.75 17.48
N SER A 222 25.31 -2.64 18.37
CA SER A 222 24.84 -3.95 17.91
C SER A 222 23.50 -3.81 17.19
N LEU A 223 23.19 -4.79 16.33
CA LEU A 223 21.90 -4.83 15.62
C LEU A 223 20.73 -4.84 16.62
N GLY A 224 20.85 -5.64 17.71
CA GLY A 224 19.82 -5.69 18.75
C GLY A 224 19.62 -4.34 19.47
N ALA A 225 20.71 -3.65 19.82
CA ALA A 225 20.63 -2.31 20.43
C ALA A 225 20.00 -1.27 19.48
N LEU A 226 20.27 -1.39 18.18
CA LEU A 226 19.66 -0.52 17.17
C LEU A 226 18.15 -0.79 17.04
N GLU A 227 17.70 -2.04 17.07
CA GLU A 227 16.29 -2.41 17.07
C GLU A 227 15.55 -1.86 18.28
N GLU A 228 16.14 -2.00 19.47
CA GLU A 228 15.59 -1.41 20.70
C GLU A 228 15.50 0.12 20.59
N TYR A 229 16.55 0.77 20.06
CA TYR A 229 16.55 2.22 19.82
C TYR A 229 15.38 2.64 18.91
N PHE A 230 15.13 1.93 17.82
CA PHE A 230 14.02 2.24 16.91
C PHE A 230 12.65 2.12 17.57
N GLN A 231 12.50 1.16 18.48
CA GLN A 231 11.22 0.92 19.18
C GLN A 231 10.95 1.96 20.28
N VAL A 232 11.98 2.39 21.01
CA VAL A 232 11.82 3.19 22.24
C VAL A 232 12.14 4.67 22.04
N GLN A 233 13.16 5.00 21.25
CA GLN A 233 13.74 6.34 21.16
C GLN A 233 13.71 6.96 19.77
N GLY A 234 13.50 6.17 18.72
CA GLY A 234 13.55 6.60 17.32
C GLY A 234 12.58 7.76 17.04
N ARG A 235 13.09 8.87 16.49
CA ARG A 235 12.36 10.10 16.24
C ARG A 235 11.82 10.14 14.81
N GLU A 236 10.76 10.91 14.56
CA GLU A 236 10.13 11.04 13.25
C GLU A 236 11.11 11.54 12.17
N TRP A 237 11.98 12.51 12.48
CA TRP A 237 12.95 13.01 11.52
C TRP A 237 14.03 11.98 11.14
N GLU A 238 14.34 11.03 12.02
CA GLU A 238 15.31 9.96 11.75
C GLU A 238 14.79 8.99 10.70
N ARG A 239 13.47 8.80 10.58
CA ARG A 239 12.86 8.00 9.52
C ARG A 239 13.25 8.50 8.13
N PHE A 240 13.33 9.82 7.93
CA PHE A 240 13.79 10.43 6.68
C PHE A 240 15.26 10.15 6.42
N ALA A 241 16.09 10.19 7.44
CA ALA A 241 17.50 9.85 7.31
C ALA A 241 17.67 8.35 6.97
N TRP A 242 17.01 7.46 7.71
CA TRP A 242 17.08 6.01 7.52
C TRP A 242 16.43 5.51 6.21
N LEU A 243 15.51 6.27 5.61
CA LEU A 243 14.95 5.97 4.30
C LEU A 243 16.04 5.80 3.23
N LYS A 244 17.05 6.66 3.25
CA LYS A 244 18.19 6.61 2.33
C LYS A 244 19.34 5.72 2.84
N SER A 245 19.19 4.99 3.95
CA SER A 245 20.23 4.13 4.50
C SER A 245 20.51 2.89 3.64
N ARG A 246 21.77 2.49 3.56
CA ARG A 246 22.21 1.27 2.87
C ARG A 246 23.53 0.77 3.46
N VAL A 247 23.69 -0.57 3.61
CA VAL A 247 24.99 -1.14 3.89
C VAL A 247 25.89 -0.91 2.67
N VAL A 248 27.02 -0.24 2.86
CA VAL A 248 27.96 0.15 1.79
C VAL A 248 29.26 -0.63 1.83
N ALA A 249 29.61 -1.20 2.97
CA ALA A 249 30.77 -2.05 3.20
C ALA A 249 30.53 -2.97 4.42
N PRO A 250 31.17 -4.13 4.53
CA PRO A 250 32.05 -4.75 3.53
C PRO A 250 31.28 -5.37 2.36
N LEU A 251 31.90 -5.40 1.20
CA LEU A 251 31.30 -5.97 -0.03
C LEU A 251 30.95 -7.45 0.15
N GLU A 252 31.76 -8.20 0.90
CA GLU A 252 31.51 -9.60 1.22
C GLU A 252 30.16 -9.82 1.88
N CYS A 253 29.79 -9.00 2.90
CA CYS A 253 28.52 -9.10 3.60
C CYS A 253 27.31 -8.72 2.71
N ILE A 254 27.53 -7.86 1.71
CA ILE A 254 26.50 -7.50 0.73
C ILE A 254 26.28 -8.66 -0.24
N GLN A 255 27.35 -9.30 -0.72
CA GLN A 255 27.30 -10.40 -1.68
C GLN A 255 26.78 -11.71 -1.10
N ASN A 256 27.14 -12.05 0.13
CA ASN A 256 26.68 -13.27 0.81
C ASN A 256 25.28 -13.12 1.44
N GLY A 257 24.71 -11.91 1.41
CA GLY A 257 23.35 -11.63 1.89
C GLY A 257 23.23 -11.39 3.41
N SER A 258 24.32 -11.49 4.22
CA SER A 258 24.25 -11.26 5.67
C SER A 258 23.81 -9.84 6.03
N ALA A 259 24.14 -8.87 5.18
CA ALA A 259 23.72 -7.47 5.33
C ALA A 259 22.18 -7.25 5.17
N GLN A 260 21.41 -8.24 4.74
CA GLN A 260 19.95 -8.12 4.63
C GLN A 260 19.27 -8.03 5.99
N ALA A 261 19.85 -8.59 7.05
CA ALA A 261 19.33 -8.47 8.41
C ALA A 261 19.13 -7.00 8.81
N MET A 262 20.09 -6.14 8.45
CA MET A 262 19.98 -4.69 8.67
C MET A 262 18.74 -4.07 8.02
N ARG A 263 18.37 -4.53 6.82
CA ARG A 263 17.18 -4.05 6.13
C ARG A 263 15.89 -4.44 6.87
N GLY A 264 15.85 -5.67 7.42
CA GLY A 264 14.71 -6.15 8.21
C GLY A 264 14.39 -5.25 9.40
N SER A 265 15.42 -4.72 10.07
CA SER A 265 15.27 -3.83 11.23
C SER A 265 14.88 -2.39 10.83
N VAL A 266 15.39 -1.90 9.69
CA VAL A 266 15.14 -0.51 9.23
C VAL A 266 13.73 -0.34 8.64
N LEU A 267 13.23 -1.32 7.87
CA LEU A 267 11.98 -1.17 7.15
C LEU A 267 10.75 -0.89 8.03
N PRO A 268 10.53 -1.61 9.16
CA PRO A 268 9.40 -1.34 10.05
C PRO A 268 9.48 0.04 10.72
N PHE A 269 10.71 0.51 10.97
CA PHE A 269 10.93 1.84 11.54
C PHE A 269 10.60 2.96 10.55
N VAL A 270 11.07 2.85 9.30
CA VAL A 270 10.88 3.88 8.26
C VAL A 270 9.45 3.87 7.74
N PHE A 271 8.93 2.70 7.40
CA PHE A 271 7.64 2.53 6.72
C PHE A 271 6.64 1.90 7.67
N ARG A 272 5.88 2.74 8.38
CA ARG A 272 4.82 2.24 9.25
C ARG A 272 3.70 1.62 8.44
N ARG A 273 3.09 0.58 9.00
CA ARG A 273 1.99 -0.19 8.40
C ARG A 273 0.77 0.67 8.07
N TYR A 274 0.50 1.68 8.91
CA TYR A 274 -0.63 2.58 8.76
C TYR A 274 -0.12 3.97 8.37
N LEU A 275 -0.95 4.69 7.62
CA LEU A 275 -0.67 6.08 7.23
C LEU A 275 -0.39 6.94 8.46
N ASP A 276 0.70 7.66 8.39
CA ASP A 276 1.18 8.50 9.48
C ASP A 276 1.16 9.97 9.08
N TYR A 277 -0.02 10.56 9.18
CA TYR A 277 -0.20 11.98 8.87
C TYR A 277 0.47 12.93 9.88
N ASN A 278 0.85 12.44 11.08
CA ASN A 278 1.62 13.25 12.03
C ASN A 278 2.99 13.67 11.49
N VAL A 279 3.51 12.89 10.54
CA VAL A 279 4.76 13.21 9.82
C VAL A 279 4.65 14.54 9.09
N PHE A 280 3.49 14.90 8.52
CA PHE A 280 3.30 16.18 7.85
C PHE A 280 3.49 17.36 8.80
N ASP A 281 2.92 17.30 10.02
CA ASP A 281 3.06 18.36 11.00
C ASP A 281 4.48 18.45 11.55
N ALA A 282 5.09 17.32 11.86
CA ALA A 282 6.49 17.28 12.30
C ALA A 282 7.43 17.87 11.24
N LEU A 283 7.18 17.59 9.96
CA LEU A 283 7.94 18.16 8.86
C LEU A 283 7.68 19.65 8.65
N ARG A 284 6.44 20.10 8.75
CA ARG A 284 6.12 21.54 8.68
C ARG A 284 6.90 22.32 9.75
N ILE A 285 6.97 21.77 10.97
CA ILE A 285 7.72 22.37 12.07
C ILE A 285 9.22 22.36 11.75
N LEU A 286 9.76 21.21 11.35
CA LEU A 286 11.18 21.07 11.01
C LEU A 286 11.58 21.99 9.85
N HIS A 287 10.77 22.03 8.79
CA HIS A 287 11.02 22.89 7.63
C HIS A 287 10.95 24.37 7.99
N ARG A 288 9.99 24.77 8.82
CA ARG A 288 9.92 26.13 9.34
C ARG A 288 11.19 26.49 10.11
N GLN A 289 11.65 25.62 11.00
CA GLN A 289 12.89 25.83 11.75
C GLN A 289 14.11 25.95 10.81
N ILE A 290 14.19 25.11 9.79
CA ILE A 290 15.26 25.16 8.79
C ILE A 290 15.22 26.48 8.01
N ARG A 291 14.03 26.92 7.54
CA ARG A 291 13.87 28.22 6.85
C ARG A 291 14.20 29.40 7.76
N GLU A 292 13.79 29.39 9.02
CA GLU A 292 14.12 30.44 9.98
C GLU A 292 15.64 30.51 10.27
N HIS A 293 16.29 29.35 10.42
CA HIS A 293 17.75 29.29 10.56
C HIS A 293 18.48 29.77 9.29
N ALA A 294 18.01 29.38 8.10
CA ALA A 294 18.56 29.85 6.84
C ALA A 294 18.39 31.37 6.68
N ALA A 295 17.20 31.90 7.00
CA ALA A 295 16.94 33.32 6.97
C ALA A 295 17.80 34.13 7.96
N LYS A 296 17.99 33.63 9.18
CA LYS A 296 18.88 34.21 10.17
C LYS A 296 20.34 34.23 9.71
N ARG A 297 20.82 33.17 9.07
CA ARG A 297 22.16 33.10 8.49
C ARG A 297 22.33 34.04 7.28
N ALA A 298 21.30 34.18 6.47
CA ALA A 298 21.29 35.08 5.29
C ALA A 298 21.24 36.56 5.70
N ALA A 299 20.58 36.91 6.80
CA ALA A 299 20.49 38.30 7.27
C ALA A 299 21.88 38.93 7.62
N GLY A 300 22.86 38.10 8.04
CA GLY A 300 24.22 38.54 8.26
C GLY A 300 25.17 38.38 7.06
N HIS A 301 24.76 37.68 6.05
CA HIS A 301 25.58 37.31 4.88
C HIS A 301 24.71 37.23 3.62
N PRO A 302 24.50 38.37 2.91
CA PRO A 302 23.63 38.42 1.70
C PRO A 302 24.00 37.44 0.61
N GLU A 303 25.29 37.09 0.50
CA GLU A 303 25.81 36.09 -0.45
C GLU A 303 25.21 34.68 -0.26
N ARG A 304 24.77 34.35 0.95
CA ARG A 304 24.14 33.06 1.26
C ARG A 304 22.69 32.96 0.78
N ALA A 305 22.10 34.04 0.30
CA ALA A 305 20.79 33.99 -0.37
C ALA A 305 20.81 33.18 -1.67
N ASN A 306 21.99 32.95 -2.25
CA ASN A 306 22.22 32.23 -3.49
C ASN A 306 22.63 30.76 -3.29
N ASP A 307 22.22 30.15 -2.19
CA ASP A 307 22.45 28.72 -1.88
C ASP A 307 21.48 27.85 -2.69
N VAL A 308 22.01 27.03 -3.60
CA VAL A 308 21.20 26.18 -4.48
C VAL A 308 20.59 24.95 -3.79
N LYS A 309 21.03 24.62 -2.58
CA LYS A 309 20.55 23.47 -1.79
C LYS A 309 19.56 23.85 -0.70
N MET A 310 19.89 24.89 0.09
CA MET A 310 19.17 25.21 1.33
C MET A 310 18.19 26.36 1.20
N SER A 311 18.31 27.21 0.15
CA SER A 311 17.37 28.30 -0.11
C SER A 311 16.03 27.78 -0.62
N ARG A 312 15.00 28.64 -0.57
CA ARG A 312 13.68 28.37 -1.16
C ARG A 312 13.80 27.90 -2.62
N GLY A 313 13.16 26.79 -2.95
CA GLY A 313 13.27 26.18 -4.27
C GLY A 313 14.57 25.41 -4.52
N GLY A 314 15.35 25.10 -3.48
CA GLY A 314 16.60 24.36 -3.58
C GLY A 314 16.44 22.84 -3.61
N ILE A 315 17.55 22.14 -3.81
CA ILE A 315 17.64 20.66 -3.91
C ILE A 315 16.92 19.99 -2.74
N ARG A 316 17.06 20.53 -1.52
CA ARG A 316 16.50 19.94 -0.31
C ARG A 316 14.97 19.92 -0.31
N GLU A 317 14.31 20.88 -0.92
CA GLU A 317 12.85 20.91 -1.02
C GLU A 317 12.34 19.82 -1.99
N ILE A 318 13.07 19.51 -3.07
CA ILE A 318 12.76 18.38 -3.96
C ILE A 318 12.92 17.05 -3.20
N GLU A 319 14.05 16.87 -2.51
CA GLU A 319 14.29 15.65 -1.72
C GLU A 319 13.21 15.45 -0.65
N PHE A 320 12.82 16.50 0.06
CA PHE A 320 11.76 16.42 1.08
C PHE A 320 10.39 16.11 0.47
N THR A 321 10.05 16.70 -0.67
CA THR A 321 8.79 16.43 -1.37
C THR A 321 8.62 14.94 -1.59
N VAL A 322 9.61 14.29 -2.17
CA VAL A 322 9.51 12.87 -2.50
C VAL A 322 9.63 11.98 -1.28
N GLN A 323 10.55 12.28 -0.35
CA GLN A 323 10.72 11.51 0.87
C GLN A 323 9.48 11.52 1.77
N LEU A 324 8.78 12.64 1.83
CA LEU A 324 7.52 12.75 2.56
C LEU A 324 6.49 11.76 2.02
N LEU A 325 6.29 11.74 0.71
CA LEU A 325 5.37 10.79 0.07
C LEU A 325 5.80 9.34 0.27
N GLN A 326 7.10 9.07 0.22
CA GLN A 326 7.66 7.74 0.49
C GLN A 326 7.41 7.28 1.94
N VAL A 327 7.70 8.11 2.94
CA VAL A 327 7.53 7.77 4.36
C VAL A 327 6.05 7.57 4.70
N VAL A 328 5.16 8.41 4.16
CA VAL A 328 3.73 8.35 4.42
C VAL A 328 3.08 7.14 3.73
N ARG A 329 3.46 6.85 2.49
CA ARG A 329 2.78 5.86 1.64
C ARG A 329 3.54 4.55 1.48
N GLY A 330 4.85 4.52 1.72
CA GLY A 330 5.70 3.35 1.48
C GLY A 330 5.39 2.13 2.34
N GLY A 331 4.63 2.28 3.42
CA GLY A 331 4.07 1.16 4.18
C GLY A 331 3.05 0.37 3.38
N GLN A 332 2.21 1.06 2.60
CA GLN A 332 1.17 0.48 1.76
C GLN A 332 1.65 0.17 0.33
N PHE A 333 2.59 0.97 -0.19
CA PHE A 333 3.12 0.90 -1.55
C PHE A 333 4.60 0.50 -1.51
N PRO A 334 4.94 -0.80 -1.49
CA PRO A 334 6.33 -1.27 -1.43
C PRO A 334 7.20 -0.75 -2.58
N GLU A 335 6.61 -0.46 -3.74
CA GLU A 335 7.29 0.12 -4.90
C GLU A 335 7.92 1.49 -4.62
N LEU A 336 7.41 2.24 -3.63
CA LEU A 336 7.96 3.53 -3.22
C LEU A 336 9.24 3.40 -2.36
N ARG A 337 9.60 2.19 -1.91
CA ARG A 337 10.74 1.93 -1.03
C ARG A 337 12.06 1.93 -1.80
N THR A 338 12.29 2.97 -2.57
CA THR A 338 13.54 3.23 -3.31
C THR A 338 14.33 4.36 -2.67
N ARG A 339 15.65 4.42 -2.88
CA ARG A 339 16.52 5.42 -2.26
C ARG A 339 16.88 6.58 -3.17
N PRO A 340 17.18 6.37 -4.48
CA PRO A 340 17.49 7.47 -5.41
C PRO A 340 16.31 8.41 -5.61
N THR A 341 16.57 9.72 -5.58
CA THR A 341 15.55 10.77 -5.65
C THR A 341 14.78 10.76 -6.97
N VAL A 342 15.47 10.59 -8.09
CA VAL A 342 14.86 10.57 -9.45
C VAL A 342 13.97 9.34 -9.61
N ASP A 343 14.45 8.14 -9.20
CA ASP A 343 13.67 6.91 -9.24
C ASP A 343 12.43 7.01 -8.33
N ALA A 344 12.59 7.64 -7.16
CA ALA A 344 11.47 7.85 -6.23
C ALA A 344 10.41 8.81 -6.81
N LEU A 345 10.79 9.92 -7.45
CA LEU A 345 9.86 10.82 -8.15
C LEU A 345 9.07 10.08 -9.22
N GLN A 346 9.75 9.27 -10.04
CA GLN A 346 9.10 8.49 -11.09
C GLN A 346 8.10 7.48 -10.54
N ARG A 347 8.45 6.79 -9.45
CA ARG A 347 7.57 5.80 -8.80
C ARG A 347 6.37 6.45 -8.10
N VAL A 348 6.56 7.62 -7.49
CA VAL A 348 5.48 8.41 -6.89
C VAL A 348 4.47 8.85 -7.96
N ALA A 349 4.93 9.28 -9.13
CA ALA A 349 4.07 9.60 -10.26
C ALA A 349 3.34 8.37 -10.81
N SER A 350 4.07 7.25 -11.00
CA SER A 350 3.48 5.98 -11.47
C SER A 350 2.43 5.41 -10.50
N ALA A 351 2.56 5.70 -9.20
CA ALA A 351 1.58 5.33 -8.19
C ALA A 351 0.39 6.31 -8.09
N GLY A 352 0.31 7.32 -8.98
CA GLY A 352 -0.77 8.31 -8.98
C GLY A 352 -0.75 9.29 -7.80
N LEU A 353 0.34 9.35 -7.04
CA LEU A 353 0.48 10.22 -5.87
C LEU A 353 0.97 11.65 -6.22
N MET A 354 1.41 11.85 -7.45
CA MET A 354 1.84 13.11 -8.03
C MET A 354 1.52 13.11 -9.53
N ALA A 355 1.16 14.27 -10.10
CA ALA A 355 0.97 14.38 -11.54
C ALA A 355 2.27 14.09 -12.29
N GLN A 356 2.20 13.34 -13.39
CA GLN A 356 3.38 12.97 -14.19
C GLN A 356 4.18 14.21 -14.65
N ALA A 357 3.49 15.24 -15.11
CA ALA A 357 4.13 16.49 -15.55
C ALA A 357 4.90 17.20 -14.43
N THR A 358 4.35 17.18 -13.19
CA THR A 358 5.02 17.73 -12.00
C THR A 358 6.28 16.93 -11.65
N ALA A 359 6.19 15.60 -11.66
CA ALA A 359 7.35 14.76 -11.38
C ALA A 359 8.48 14.97 -12.40
N GLU A 360 8.15 15.03 -13.69
CA GLU A 360 9.14 15.33 -14.77
C GLU A 360 9.75 16.71 -14.61
N ALA A 361 8.97 17.72 -14.23
CA ALA A 361 9.47 19.06 -13.98
C ALA A 361 10.43 19.10 -12.77
N LEU A 362 10.09 18.42 -11.69
CA LEU A 362 10.95 18.28 -10.50
C LEU A 362 12.22 17.47 -10.81
N MET A 363 12.16 16.43 -11.64
CA MET A 363 13.35 15.68 -12.07
C MET A 363 14.30 16.55 -12.88
N ARG A 364 13.79 17.37 -13.82
CA ARG A 364 14.62 18.33 -14.57
C ARG A 364 15.24 19.38 -13.66
N ALA A 365 14.48 19.92 -12.71
CA ALA A 365 15.00 20.87 -11.74
C ALA A 365 16.07 20.24 -10.85
N TYR A 366 15.87 18.99 -10.41
CA TYR A 366 16.85 18.26 -9.61
C TYR A 366 18.17 18.05 -10.36
N ASP A 367 18.12 17.55 -11.61
CA ASP A 367 19.30 17.35 -12.45
C ASP A 367 20.06 18.67 -12.62
N PHE A 368 19.36 19.74 -13.00
CA PHE A 368 19.94 21.06 -13.19
C PHE A 368 20.61 21.60 -11.92
N LEU A 369 19.89 21.64 -10.80
CA LEU A 369 20.42 22.14 -9.54
C LEU A 369 21.63 21.32 -9.03
N ARG A 370 21.62 20.00 -9.22
CA ARG A 370 22.73 19.12 -8.84
C ARG A 370 23.97 19.38 -9.71
N ARG A 371 23.78 19.64 -11.00
CA ARG A 371 24.89 20.01 -11.91
C ARG A 371 25.48 21.38 -11.54
N VAL A 372 24.65 22.34 -11.17
CA VAL A 372 25.12 23.63 -10.61
C VAL A 372 25.92 23.41 -9.33
N GLU A 373 25.41 22.56 -8.40
CA GLU A 373 26.12 22.23 -7.15
C GLU A 373 27.51 21.62 -7.45
N HIS A 374 27.63 20.72 -8.44
CA HIS A 374 28.92 20.16 -8.85
C HIS A 374 29.89 21.23 -9.40
N ARG A 375 29.42 22.15 -10.25
CA ARG A 375 30.26 23.24 -10.78
C ARG A 375 30.81 24.13 -9.68
N ILE A 376 29.99 24.45 -8.68
CA ILE A 376 30.46 25.22 -7.51
C ILE A 376 31.56 24.45 -6.77
N GLN A 377 31.39 23.16 -6.55
CA GLN A 377 32.33 22.32 -5.82
C GLN A 377 33.65 22.07 -6.59
N TYR A 378 33.61 22.01 -7.92
CA TYR A 378 34.80 21.82 -8.75
C TYR A 378 35.81 22.96 -8.69
N LEU A 379 35.39 24.16 -8.35
CA LEU A 379 36.31 25.30 -8.30
C LEU A 379 37.49 25.07 -7.38
N ASP A 380 37.26 24.59 -6.15
CA ASP A 380 38.28 24.46 -5.11
C ASP A 380 38.20 23.17 -4.25
N ASP A 381 37.33 22.22 -4.57
CA ASP A 381 37.00 21.02 -3.75
C ASP A 381 36.46 21.42 -2.35
N GLN A 382 35.55 22.38 -2.33
CA GLN A 382 34.92 22.85 -1.10
C GLN A 382 33.49 22.34 -0.97
N GLN A 383 33.09 22.02 0.28
CA GLN A 383 31.71 21.67 0.61
C GLN A 383 30.84 22.94 0.70
N THR A 384 30.56 23.52 -0.44
CA THR A 384 29.71 24.71 -0.55
C THR A 384 28.61 24.50 -1.59
N HIS A 385 27.50 25.18 -1.37
CA HIS A 385 26.31 25.17 -2.24
C HIS A 385 25.93 26.58 -2.67
N VAL A 386 26.77 27.56 -2.30
CA VAL A 386 26.53 28.99 -2.55
C VAL A 386 27.19 29.37 -3.85
N LEU A 387 26.46 30.06 -4.72
CA LEU A 387 27.02 30.61 -5.95
C LEU A 387 28.20 31.54 -5.64
N PRO A 388 29.27 31.48 -6.42
CA PRO A 388 30.44 32.35 -6.20
C PRO A 388 30.07 33.80 -6.41
N THR A 389 30.74 34.69 -5.66
CA THR A 389 30.59 36.16 -5.78
C THR A 389 31.50 36.78 -6.84
N ARG A 390 32.48 36.01 -7.35
CA ARG A 390 33.36 36.46 -8.45
C ARG A 390 32.70 36.24 -9.79
N ASP A 391 32.64 37.27 -10.61
CA ASP A 391 32.03 37.20 -11.93
C ASP A 391 32.70 36.17 -12.83
N ASP A 392 34.03 36.03 -12.80
CA ASP A 392 34.76 35.03 -13.57
C ASP A 392 34.36 33.60 -13.24
N ASP A 393 34.23 33.29 -11.92
CA ASP A 393 33.82 31.98 -11.44
C ASP A 393 32.37 31.68 -11.84
N LEU A 394 31.46 32.67 -11.75
CA LEU A 394 30.08 32.56 -12.20
C LEU A 394 29.97 32.37 -13.70
N ALA A 395 30.76 33.10 -14.47
CA ALA A 395 30.82 32.96 -15.94
C ALA A 395 31.32 31.57 -16.35
N TRP A 396 32.31 31.05 -15.66
CA TRP A 396 32.79 29.67 -15.88
C TRP A 396 31.72 28.63 -15.62
N ILE A 397 30.96 28.77 -14.53
CA ILE A 397 29.84 27.90 -14.20
C ILE A 397 28.81 27.94 -15.33
N ALA A 398 28.39 29.14 -15.76
CA ALA A 398 27.42 29.31 -16.85
C ALA A 398 27.91 28.66 -18.17
N GLN A 399 29.16 28.91 -18.55
CA GLN A 399 29.74 28.36 -19.80
C GLN A 399 29.84 26.86 -19.78
N THR A 400 30.26 26.24 -18.64
CA THR A 400 30.36 24.78 -18.50
C THR A 400 29.00 24.08 -18.45
N LEU A 401 27.94 24.82 -18.18
CA LEU A 401 26.54 24.34 -18.28
C LEU A 401 25.92 24.63 -19.66
N GLY A 402 26.66 25.25 -20.58
CA GLY A 402 26.22 25.50 -21.96
C GLY A 402 25.55 26.87 -22.20
N TYR A 403 25.59 27.79 -21.20
CA TYR A 403 25.03 29.13 -21.37
C TYR A 403 26.04 30.11 -21.91
N SER A 404 25.59 30.99 -22.77
CA SER A 404 26.44 32.02 -23.39
C SER A 404 26.88 33.12 -22.43
N SER A 405 26.17 33.34 -21.35
CA SER A 405 26.46 34.33 -20.31
C SER A 405 25.77 34.01 -18.99
N CYS A 406 26.06 34.77 -17.91
CA CYS A 406 25.45 34.57 -16.58
C CYS A 406 23.95 34.88 -16.57
N CYS A 407 23.44 35.85 -17.37
CA CYS A 407 22.04 36.24 -17.31
C CYS A 407 21.06 35.11 -17.71
N PRO A 408 21.22 34.42 -18.85
CA PRO A 408 20.38 33.27 -19.16
C PRO A 408 20.48 32.14 -18.13
N PHE A 409 21.67 31.87 -17.63
CA PHE A 409 21.89 30.88 -16.58
C PHE A 409 21.12 31.19 -15.28
N LEU A 410 21.22 32.42 -14.79
CA LEU A 410 20.52 32.86 -13.59
C LEU A 410 19.00 32.87 -13.78
N SER A 411 18.51 33.26 -14.95
CA SER A 411 17.07 33.20 -15.28
C SER A 411 16.54 31.76 -15.27
N GLU A 412 17.28 30.81 -15.83
CA GLU A 412 16.91 29.39 -15.78
C GLU A 412 16.94 28.84 -14.36
N LEU A 413 17.96 29.20 -13.58
CA LEU A 413 18.07 28.84 -12.15
C LEU A 413 16.86 29.33 -11.36
N ASP A 414 16.45 30.58 -11.55
CA ASP A 414 15.28 31.15 -10.87
C ASP A 414 13.98 30.48 -11.31
N THR A 415 13.85 30.10 -12.58
CA THR A 415 12.70 29.37 -13.11
C THR A 415 12.55 28.02 -12.42
N HIS A 416 13.64 27.25 -12.32
CA HIS A 416 13.63 25.96 -11.61
C HIS A 416 13.34 26.11 -10.12
N ARG A 417 13.93 27.10 -9.46
CA ARG A 417 13.71 27.34 -8.03
C ARG A 417 12.28 27.74 -7.73
N GLU A 418 11.66 28.59 -8.52
CA GLU A 418 10.28 29.01 -8.31
C GLU A 418 9.31 27.85 -8.52
N LEU A 419 9.51 27.00 -9.53
CA LEU A 419 8.74 25.78 -9.74
C LEU A 419 8.81 24.86 -8.49
N VAL A 420 10.01 24.55 -8.02
CA VAL A 420 10.22 23.69 -6.85
C VAL A 420 9.54 24.25 -5.61
N ALA A 421 9.67 25.57 -5.41
CA ALA A 421 9.07 26.23 -4.25
C ALA A 421 7.53 26.20 -4.29
N GLN A 422 6.92 26.39 -5.46
CA GLN A 422 5.46 26.35 -5.64
C GLN A 422 4.91 24.94 -5.35
N GLU A 423 5.53 23.91 -5.91
CA GLU A 423 5.13 22.52 -5.69
C GLU A 423 5.30 22.11 -4.23
N PHE A 424 6.39 22.52 -3.59
CA PHE A 424 6.64 22.26 -2.19
C PHE A 424 5.65 22.97 -1.26
N ASP A 425 5.36 24.27 -1.52
CA ASP A 425 4.39 25.06 -0.76
C ASP A 425 2.96 24.46 -0.93
N THR A 426 2.62 23.96 -2.12
CA THR A 426 1.35 23.29 -2.42
C THR A 426 1.22 21.99 -1.62
N LEU A 427 2.28 21.17 -1.60
CA LEU A 427 2.30 19.89 -0.84
C LEU A 427 2.11 20.11 0.66
N LEU A 428 2.70 21.18 1.21
CA LEU A 428 2.59 21.51 2.64
C LEU A 428 1.30 22.27 3.00
N GLY A 429 0.41 22.55 2.01
CA GLY A 429 -0.88 23.23 2.24
C GLY A 429 -0.75 24.69 2.67
N GLN A 430 0.38 25.34 2.42
CA GLN A 430 0.54 26.78 2.57
C GLN A 430 -0.13 27.48 1.38
N LYS A 431 -1.42 27.79 1.48
CA LYS A 431 -2.02 28.81 0.62
C LYS A 431 -1.25 30.09 0.90
N SER A 432 -0.69 30.69 -0.14
CA SER A 432 -0.12 32.05 -0.07
C SER A 432 -1.18 32.95 0.56
N ASP A 433 -0.92 33.46 1.78
CA ASP A 433 -1.75 34.48 2.39
C ASP A 433 -1.77 35.67 1.44
N CYS A 434 -2.93 35.90 0.80
CA CYS A 434 -3.23 37.16 0.17
C CYS A 434 -3.12 38.25 1.24
N LYS A 435 -2.04 39.03 1.22
CA LYS A 435 -1.95 40.27 1.98
C LYS A 435 -3.04 41.24 1.47
N GLY A 436 -4.24 41.15 2.04
CA GLY A 436 -5.33 42.06 1.62
C GLY A 436 -6.70 41.86 2.23
N CYS A 437 -6.99 40.79 2.98
CA CYS A 437 -8.28 40.63 3.63
C CYS A 437 -8.16 40.68 5.14
N GLY A 438 -8.09 41.90 5.67
CA GLY A 438 -8.27 42.16 7.10
C GLY A 438 -9.71 41.97 7.53
N LYS A 439 -10.08 40.72 7.92
CA LYS A 439 -11.11 40.43 8.89
C LYS A 439 -10.59 39.31 9.76
N SER A 440 -10.19 39.65 10.97
CA SER A 440 -9.91 38.71 12.03
C SER A 440 -11.18 37.91 12.31
N ALA A 441 -11.23 36.65 11.86
CA ALA A 441 -12.20 35.68 12.32
C ALA A 441 -12.02 35.49 13.84
N PRO A 442 -13.12 35.36 14.62
CA PRO A 442 -12.99 35.07 16.04
C PRO A 442 -12.13 33.83 16.26
N ALA A 443 -11.25 33.90 17.25
CA ALA A 443 -10.34 32.80 17.59
C ALA A 443 -11.14 31.51 17.78
N ALA A 444 -10.83 30.48 17.01
CA ALA A 444 -11.49 29.17 17.11
C ALA A 444 -11.27 28.61 18.53
N PRO A 445 -12.26 27.92 19.13
CA PRO A 445 -12.11 27.30 20.44
C PRO A 445 -10.89 26.38 20.44
N GLN A 446 -10.06 26.50 21.48
CA GLN A 446 -8.79 25.76 21.54
C GLN A 446 -8.94 24.39 22.18
N ASN A 447 -9.99 24.17 22.97
CA ASN A 447 -10.27 22.91 23.64
C ASN A 447 -11.76 22.55 23.56
N LEU A 448 -12.07 21.27 23.85
CA LEU A 448 -13.42 20.72 23.77
C LEU A 448 -14.38 21.34 24.79
N ASP A 449 -13.91 21.66 25.99
CA ASP A 449 -14.74 22.27 27.06
C ASP A 449 -15.23 23.66 26.65
N GLU A 450 -14.31 24.49 26.11
CA GLU A 450 -14.65 25.80 25.58
C GLU A 450 -15.65 25.75 24.42
N LEU A 451 -15.51 24.72 23.56
CA LEU A 451 -16.42 24.48 22.45
C LEU A 451 -17.81 24.10 22.94
N LEU A 452 -17.89 23.21 23.91
CA LEU A 452 -19.15 22.78 24.52
C LEU A 452 -19.86 23.92 25.28
N GLU A 453 -19.13 24.71 26.05
CA GLU A 453 -19.69 25.85 26.79
C GLU A 453 -20.24 26.96 25.89
N LYS A 454 -19.59 27.18 24.72
CA LYS A 454 -19.99 28.28 23.83
C LYS A 454 -21.05 27.93 22.80
N LEU A 455 -21.09 26.67 22.33
CA LEU A 455 -21.84 26.31 21.15
C LEU A 455 -22.78 25.11 21.31
N SER A 456 -22.71 24.33 22.40
CA SER A 456 -23.48 23.09 22.53
C SER A 456 -25.01 23.29 22.58
N ASP A 457 -25.50 24.43 23.09
CA ASP A 457 -26.93 24.72 23.19
C ASP A 457 -27.62 24.80 21.81
N GLN A 458 -26.86 25.01 20.74
CA GLN A 458 -27.38 25.09 19.37
C GLN A 458 -27.41 23.71 18.67
N TRP A 459 -26.87 22.68 19.31
CA TRP A 459 -26.70 21.36 18.69
C TRP A 459 -27.94 20.49 18.93
N PRO A 460 -28.30 19.60 17.98
CA PRO A 460 -29.29 18.56 18.20
C PRO A 460 -28.94 17.67 19.41
N ASP A 461 -29.97 17.28 20.15
CA ASP A 461 -29.82 16.66 21.47
C ASP A 461 -28.97 15.37 21.47
N LYS A 462 -29.15 14.47 20.49
CA LYS A 462 -28.39 13.21 20.43
C LYS A 462 -26.92 13.45 20.22
N PHE A 463 -26.60 14.39 19.33
CA PHE A 463 -25.18 14.72 19.03
C PHE A 463 -24.53 15.40 20.23
N ARG A 464 -25.25 16.40 20.86
CA ARG A 464 -24.78 17.11 22.04
C ARG A 464 -24.45 16.14 23.17
N VAL A 465 -25.41 15.30 23.59
CA VAL A 465 -25.25 14.33 24.68
C VAL A 465 -24.08 13.40 24.39
N ARG A 466 -23.92 12.95 23.12
CA ARG A 466 -22.83 12.03 22.77
C ARG A 466 -21.45 12.67 22.86
N VAL A 467 -21.31 13.93 22.48
CA VAL A 467 -20.03 14.67 22.59
C VAL A 467 -19.75 15.06 24.04
N GLU A 468 -20.77 15.42 24.83
CA GLU A 468 -20.63 15.72 26.27
C GLU A 468 -19.99 14.56 27.05
N LEU A 469 -20.28 13.31 26.70
CA LEU A 469 -19.65 12.13 27.32
C LEU A 469 -18.11 12.12 27.15
N TRP A 470 -17.58 12.83 26.17
CA TRP A 470 -16.13 12.92 25.96
C TRP A 470 -15.39 13.80 26.97
N ARG A 471 -16.11 14.68 27.72
CA ARG A 471 -15.51 15.49 28.79
C ARG A 471 -14.80 14.64 29.85
N GLU A 472 -15.42 13.54 30.22
CA GLU A 472 -14.93 12.66 31.28
C GLU A 472 -14.30 11.35 30.73
N HIS A 473 -14.26 11.19 29.41
CA HIS A 473 -13.81 9.96 28.81
C HIS A 473 -12.28 9.79 28.96
N PRO A 474 -11.77 8.72 29.60
CA PRO A 474 -10.35 8.57 29.92
C PRO A 474 -9.41 8.64 28.71
N ARG A 475 -9.87 8.15 27.54
CA ARG A 475 -9.08 8.21 26.29
C ARG A 475 -8.97 9.62 25.74
N VAL A 476 -9.97 10.48 25.93
CA VAL A 476 -9.96 11.89 25.50
C VAL A 476 -9.08 12.71 26.43
N LEU A 477 -9.19 12.47 27.73
CA LEU A 477 -8.36 13.13 28.74
C LEU A 477 -6.86 12.77 28.59
N GLY A 478 -6.57 11.55 28.14
CA GLY A 478 -5.21 11.08 27.89
C GLY A 478 -4.60 11.50 26.55
N LEU A 479 -5.34 12.25 25.70
CA LEU A 479 -4.79 12.76 24.43
C LEU A 479 -3.76 13.85 24.65
N ARG A 480 -2.75 13.90 23.80
CA ARG A 480 -1.81 15.03 23.70
C ARG A 480 -2.55 16.28 23.24
N ASP A 481 -2.03 17.44 23.57
CA ASP A 481 -2.67 18.74 23.28
C ASP A 481 -2.95 18.93 21.79
N ASP A 482 -2.05 18.52 20.91
CA ASP A 482 -2.25 18.58 19.45
C ASP A 482 -3.43 17.70 18.99
N ALA A 483 -3.52 16.48 19.51
CA ALA A 483 -4.60 15.56 19.18
C ALA A 483 -5.93 16.05 19.72
N ARG A 484 -5.94 16.65 20.91
CA ARG A 484 -7.11 17.27 21.53
C ARG A 484 -7.61 18.46 20.71
N THR A 485 -6.70 19.31 20.25
CA THR A 485 -7.02 20.43 19.35
C THR A 485 -7.61 19.94 18.03
N ARG A 486 -7.06 18.88 17.44
CA ARG A 486 -7.60 18.26 16.21
C ARG A 486 -9.00 17.71 16.43
N LEU A 487 -9.22 17.00 17.53
CA LEU A 487 -10.54 16.49 17.90
C LEU A 487 -11.57 17.63 18.04
N THR A 488 -11.21 18.70 18.73
CA THR A 488 -12.06 19.90 18.88
C THR A 488 -12.46 20.49 17.52
N ARG A 489 -11.51 20.63 16.60
CA ARG A 489 -11.77 21.11 15.23
C ARG A 489 -12.69 20.19 14.43
N LEU A 490 -12.56 18.88 14.58
CA LEU A 490 -13.43 17.91 13.91
C LEU A 490 -14.86 18.00 14.43
N VAL A 491 -15.04 18.06 15.75
CA VAL A 491 -16.37 18.25 16.39
C VAL A 491 -17.00 19.55 15.95
N GLN A 492 -16.26 20.65 15.99
CA GLN A 492 -16.73 21.97 15.58
C GLN A 492 -17.21 21.97 14.13
N ARG A 493 -16.43 21.39 13.21
CA ARG A 493 -16.77 21.29 11.79
C ARG A 493 -17.97 20.39 11.55
N THR A 494 -18.06 19.25 12.23
CA THR A 494 -19.22 18.36 12.18
C THR A 494 -20.48 19.08 12.65
N ALA A 495 -20.41 19.78 13.79
CA ALA A 495 -21.51 20.56 14.34
C ALA A 495 -21.96 21.67 13.37
N GLN A 496 -21.02 22.38 12.76
CA GLN A 496 -21.31 23.42 11.77
C GLN A 496 -22.05 22.82 10.56
N TRP A 497 -21.59 21.71 9.98
CA TRP A 497 -22.26 21.06 8.86
C TRP A 497 -23.63 20.48 9.23
N LEU A 498 -23.80 20.04 10.47
CA LEU A 498 -25.10 19.61 11.01
C LEU A 498 -26.08 20.76 11.08
N LEU A 499 -25.69 21.93 11.58
CA LEU A 499 -26.49 23.14 11.63
C LEU A 499 -26.82 23.72 10.24
N GLU A 500 -25.88 23.56 9.30
CA GLU A 500 -26.10 23.95 7.89
C GLU A 500 -26.97 22.94 7.12
N GLY A 501 -27.40 21.84 7.74
CA GLY A 501 -28.19 20.79 7.10
C GLY A 501 -27.46 19.96 6.06
N LYS A 502 -26.11 20.05 5.99
CA LYS A 502 -25.28 19.25 5.08
C LYS A 502 -25.17 17.79 5.50
N VAL A 503 -25.30 17.52 6.79
CA VAL A 503 -25.18 16.19 7.42
C VAL A 503 -26.34 15.95 8.35
N GLY A 504 -26.82 14.71 8.41
CA GLY A 504 -27.87 14.29 9.34
C GLY A 504 -27.33 14.05 10.75
N GLU A 505 -28.18 14.16 11.76
CA GLU A 505 -27.85 13.94 13.18
C GLU A 505 -27.27 12.53 13.40
N GLU A 506 -27.79 11.50 12.74
CA GLU A 506 -27.29 10.13 12.86
C GLU A 506 -25.85 9.99 12.33
N ALA A 507 -25.52 10.67 11.25
CA ALA A 507 -24.16 10.70 10.74
C ALA A 507 -23.18 11.34 11.73
N ALA A 508 -23.62 12.47 12.33
CA ALA A 508 -22.83 13.19 13.33
C ALA A 508 -22.62 12.37 14.61
N VAL A 509 -23.60 11.58 15.04
CA VAL A 509 -23.45 10.66 16.17
C VAL A 509 -22.52 9.50 15.81
N ARG A 510 -22.74 8.87 14.65
CA ARG A 510 -21.92 7.73 14.20
C ARG A 510 -20.44 8.08 13.98
N ILE A 511 -20.11 9.31 13.57
CA ILE A 511 -18.69 9.69 13.45
C ILE A 511 -18.04 9.80 14.83
N VAL A 512 -18.77 10.25 15.86
CA VAL A 512 -18.27 10.29 17.23
C VAL A 512 -18.00 8.86 17.72
N ASP A 513 -18.94 7.94 17.50
CA ASP A 513 -18.79 6.53 17.84
C ASP A 513 -17.63 5.84 17.08
N TRP A 514 -17.41 6.23 15.82
CA TRP A 514 -16.33 5.71 15.01
C TRP A 514 -14.96 6.26 15.42
N ILE A 515 -14.87 7.55 15.77
CA ILE A 515 -13.61 8.19 16.20
C ILE A 515 -13.16 7.65 17.56
N GLU A 516 -14.06 7.37 18.50
CA GLU A 516 -13.73 7.03 19.89
C GLU A 516 -12.79 5.81 20.04
N PRO A 517 -12.97 4.66 19.34
CA PRO A 517 -12.02 3.57 19.37
C PRO A 517 -10.67 3.91 18.75
N LEU A 518 -10.64 4.88 17.83
CA LEU A 518 -9.48 5.29 17.04
C LEU A 518 -8.69 6.44 17.67
N LEU A 519 -9.11 6.98 18.82
CA LEU A 519 -8.43 8.11 19.50
C LEU A 519 -6.93 7.86 19.75
N ARG A 520 -6.51 6.60 19.96
CA ARG A 520 -5.10 6.24 20.09
C ARG A 520 -4.32 6.31 18.77
N ARG A 521 -5.01 6.41 17.65
CA ARG A 521 -4.42 6.49 16.31
C ARG A 521 -4.56 7.91 15.78
N GLU A 522 -3.78 8.84 16.33
CA GLU A 522 -3.85 10.28 16.05
C GLU A 522 -3.74 10.64 14.57
N SER A 523 -3.14 9.76 13.75
CA SER A 523 -3.02 9.92 12.29
C SER A 523 -4.36 10.06 11.57
N TYR A 524 -5.42 9.37 12.04
CA TYR A 524 -6.75 9.51 11.44
C TYR A 524 -7.41 10.85 11.77
N LEU A 525 -7.19 11.36 12.98
CA LEU A 525 -7.65 12.72 13.35
C LEU A 525 -6.96 13.77 12.47
N ALA A 526 -5.65 13.62 12.24
CA ALA A 526 -4.90 14.50 11.36
C ALA A 526 -5.43 14.46 9.92
N LEU A 527 -5.66 13.26 9.35
CA LEU A 527 -6.23 13.09 8.01
C LEU A 527 -7.55 13.85 7.86
N LEU A 528 -8.49 13.62 8.77
CA LEU A 528 -9.82 14.23 8.70
C LEU A 528 -9.78 15.75 8.87
N VAL A 529 -8.88 16.29 9.71
CA VAL A 529 -8.70 17.74 9.87
C VAL A 529 -8.15 18.37 8.60
N GLU A 530 -7.12 17.78 8.02
CA GLU A 530 -6.40 18.31 6.87
C GLU A 530 -7.14 18.15 5.54
N ARG A 531 -7.99 17.14 5.45
CA ARG A 531 -8.78 16.82 4.26
C ARG A 531 -10.29 16.97 4.55
N PRO A 532 -10.84 18.20 4.51
CA PRO A 532 -12.28 18.41 4.75
C PRO A 532 -13.19 17.59 3.84
N ALA A 533 -12.81 17.38 2.57
CA ALA A 533 -13.56 16.55 1.64
C ALA A 533 -13.65 15.07 2.09
N VAL A 534 -12.56 14.52 2.66
CA VAL A 534 -12.55 13.16 3.23
C VAL A 534 -13.49 13.06 4.42
N HIS A 535 -13.47 14.08 5.30
CA HIS A 535 -14.36 14.15 6.45
C HIS A 535 -15.84 14.22 6.02
N GLU A 536 -16.15 15.01 5.02
CA GLU A 536 -17.52 15.15 4.49
C GLU A 536 -18.00 13.83 3.86
N ARG A 537 -17.18 13.18 3.03
CA ARG A 537 -17.50 11.87 2.43
C ARG A 537 -17.69 10.81 3.50
N LEU A 538 -16.82 10.78 4.52
CA LEU A 538 -16.98 9.88 5.65
C LEU A 538 -18.32 10.07 6.36
N LEU A 539 -18.72 11.30 6.64
CA LEU A 539 -20.00 11.60 7.26
C LEU A 539 -21.18 11.14 6.38
N ARG A 540 -21.13 11.35 5.06
CA ARG A 540 -22.15 10.83 4.14
C ARG A 540 -22.23 9.30 4.20
N LEU A 541 -21.11 8.61 4.17
CA LEU A 541 -21.01 7.16 4.28
C LEU A 541 -21.61 6.64 5.60
N LEU A 542 -21.23 7.24 6.72
CA LEU A 542 -21.72 6.89 8.05
C LEU A 542 -23.22 7.22 8.24
N GLY A 543 -23.70 8.26 7.56
CA GLY A 543 -25.11 8.65 7.57
C GLY A 543 -26.02 7.70 6.80
N ALA A 544 -25.51 7.10 5.72
CA ALA A 544 -26.29 6.28 4.83
C ALA A 544 -26.63 4.89 5.41
N ALA A 545 -25.68 4.24 6.13
CA ALA A 545 -25.87 2.90 6.66
C ALA A 545 -24.96 2.59 7.86
N LYS A 546 -25.24 1.50 8.60
CA LYS A 546 -24.45 1.05 9.77
C LYS A 546 -23.25 0.22 9.37
N TRP A 547 -23.37 -0.62 8.36
CA TRP A 547 -22.31 -1.55 7.92
C TRP A 547 -20.99 -0.85 7.51
N PRO A 548 -21.01 0.32 6.79
CA PRO A 548 -19.80 1.06 6.49
C PRO A 548 -18.99 1.47 7.73
N ALA A 549 -19.67 1.89 8.81
CA ALA A 549 -19.00 2.25 10.06
C ALA A 549 -18.27 1.07 10.68
N ARG A 550 -18.93 -0.10 10.75
CA ARG A 550 -18.33 -1.33 11.25
C ARG A 550 -17.17 -1.81 10.38
N TYR A 551 -17.35 -1.75 9.06
CA TYR A 551 -16.31 -2.14 8.11
C TYR A 551 -15.05 -1.28 8.26
N LEU A 552 -15.21 0.04 8.37
CA LEU A 552 -14.10 0.98 8.59
C LEU A 552 -13.41 0.78 9.95
N LEU A 553 -14.11 0.31 10.99
CA LEU A 553 -13.48 -0.04 12.26
C LEU A 553 -12.62 -1.31 12.15
N GLN A 554 -13.05 -2.28 11.35
CA GLN A 554 -12.30 -3.51 11.09
C GLN A 554 -11.13 -3.29 10.15
N HIS A 555 -11.30 -2.42 9.14
CA HIS A 555 -10.32 -2.11 8.09
C HIS A 555 -10.02 -0.60 8.03
N PRO A 556 -9.44 0.00 9.08
CA PRO A 556 -9.29 1.46 9.17
C PRO A 556 -8.39 2.05 8.08
N GLY A 557 -7.50 1.24 7.50
CA GLY A 557 -6.60 1.67 6.42
C GLY A 557 -7.29 2.07 5.11
N VAL A 558 -8.53 1.60 4.87
CA VAL A 558 -9.25 1.91 3.62
C VAL A 558 -9.84 3.34 3.59
N ILE A 559 -9.82 4.06 4.70
CA ILE A 559 -10.28 5.46 4.74
C ILE A 559 -9.52 6.36 3.76
N ASP A 560 -8.28 6.00 3.43
CA ASP A 560 -7.46 6.74 2.48
C ASP A 560 -8.04 6.75 1.08
N GLU A 561 -8.83 5.75 0.73
CA GLU A 561 -9.52 5.66 -0.55
C GLU A 561 -10.50 6.83 -0.73
N LEU A 562 -11.06 7.37 0.35
CA LEU A 562 -11.93 8.56 0.29
C LEU A 562 -11.19 9.84 -0.14
N ALA A 563 -9.87 9.84 -0.17
CA ALA A 563 -9.07 10.98 -0.61
C ALA A 563 -8.93 11.08 -2.14
N SER A 564 -9.28 10.02 -2.88
CA SER A 564 -9.21 9.97 -4.35
C SER A 564 -10.53 10.40 -4.99
N ASP A 565 -10.51 11.41 -5.88
CA ASP A 565 -11.69 11.80 -6.64
C ASP A 565 -11.98 10.83 -7.79
N ALA A 566 -10.96 10.25 -8.42
CA ALA A 566 -11.10 9.26 -9.48
C ALA A 566 -11.87 8.01 -9.02
N MET A 567 -11.70 7.65 -7.75
CA MET A 567 -12.36 6.51 -7.12
C MET A 567 -13.89 6.50 -7.29
N LEU A 568 -14.53 7.67 -7.27
CA LEU A 568 -15.98 7.78 -7.32
C LEU A 568 -16.55 7.63 -8.74
N HIS A 569 -15.72 7.81 -9.77
CA HIS A 569 -16.18 7.87 -11.16
C HIS A 569 -15.79 6.64 -11.99
N GLU A 570 -14.84 5.84 -11.52
CA GLU A 570 -14.35 4.67 -12.24
C GLU A 570 -14.91 3.39 -11.63
N ARG A 571 -15.54 2.54 -12.45
CA ARG A 571 -15.99 1.22 -12.05
C ARG A 571 -14.80 0.26 -11.89
N PHE A 572 -15.02 -0.84 -11.17
CA PHE A 572 -14.01 -1.87 -10.99
C PHE A 572 -13.50 -2.43 -12.32
N ASP A 573 -12.18 -2.43 -12.50
CA ASP A 573 -11.49 -3.06 -13.62
C ASP A 573 -10.62 -4.23 -13.12
N ALA A 574 -11.05 -5.46 -13.41
CA ALA A 574 -10.36 -6.67 -12.97
C ALA A 574 -8.95 -6.80 -13.60
N ALA A 575 -8.75 -6.32 -14.84
CA ALA A 575 -7.45 -6.40 -15.49
C ALA A 575 -6.44 -5.44 -14.86
N ALA A 576 -6.84 -4.20 -14.63
CA ALA A 576 -6.04 -3.19 -13.93
C ALA A 576 -5.70 -3.64 -12.50
N PHE A 577 -6.67 -4.19 -11.76
CA PHE A 577 -6.48 -4.72 -10.41
C PHE A 577 -5.44 -5.86 -10.36
N MET A 578 -5.54 -6.83 -11.26
CA MET A 578 -4.57 -7.94 -11.33
C MET A 578 -3.17 -7.45 -11.74
N GLN A 579 -3.09 -6.51 -12.67
CA GLN A 579 -1.82 -5.91 -13.10
C GLN A 579 -1.14 -5.16 -11.93
N GLU A 580 -1.90 -4.38 -11.17
CA GLU A 580 -1.39 -3.68 -9.98
C GLU A 580 -0.84 -4.66 -8.94
N LEU A 581 -1.56 -5.74 -8.64
CA LEU A 581 -1.09 -6.78 -7.72
C LEU A 581 0.20 -7.46 -8.21
N GLN A 582 0.33 -7.73 -9.51
CA GLN A 582 1.55 -8.29 -10.09
C GLN A 582 2.74 -7.33 -9.97
N GLN A 583 2.54 -6.04 -10.23
CA GLN A 583 3.57 -5.00 -10.08
C GLN A 583 4.04 -4.88 -8.63
N ARG A 584 3.10 -4.88 -7.68
CA ARG A 584 3.40 -4.83 -6.24
C ARG A 584 4.12 -6.10 -5.76
N LEU A 585 3.71 -7.28 -6.22
CA LEU A 585 4.42 -8.53 -5.93
C LEU A 585 5.85 -8.52 -6.50
N ALA A 586 6.02 -8.03 -7.74
CA ALA A 586 7.35 -7.89 -8.34
C ALA A 586 8.23 -6.90 -7.54
N ALA A 587 7.64 -5.85 -6.96
CA ALA A 587 8.35 -4.94 -6.06
C ALA A 587 8.80 -5.64 -4.77
N LEU A 588 7.93 -6.43 -4.12
CA LEU A 588 8.29 -7.24 -2.95
C LEU A 588 9.41 -8.23 -3.26
N ARG A 589 9.35 -8.92 -4.40
CA ARG A 589 10.42 -9.85 -4.84
C ARG A 589 11.76 -9.15 -5.01
N ARG A 590 11.78 -7.95 -5.60
CA ARG A 590 13.03 -7.16 -5.76
C ARG A 590 13.65 -6.76 -4.42
N THR A 591 12.83 -6.63 -3.39
CA THR A 591 13.28 -6.24 -2.05
C THR A 591 13.53 -7.44 -1.14
N GLY A 592 13.23 -8.67 -1.58
CA GLY A 592 13.35 -9.88 -0.78
C GLY A 592 12.30 -10.00 0.33
N GLU A 593 11.16 -9.30 0.18
CA GLU A 593 10.07 -9.24 1.16
C GLU A 593 8.84 -10.02 0.71
N ASP A 594 8.97 -10.92 -0.27
CA ASP A 594 7.84 -11.69 -0.81
C ASP A 594 7.54 -12.98 -0.04
N ASP A 595 7.67 -12.94 1.30
CA ASP A 595 7.23 -14.01 2.17
C ASP A 595 5.70 -14.22 2.10
N GLU A 596 5.21 -15.31 2.70
CA GLU A 596 3.80 -15.70 2.59
C GLU A 596 2.88 -14.67 3.27
N GLU A 597 3.28 -14.13 4.42
CA GLU A 597 2.48 -13.11 5.14
C GLU A 597 2.38 -11.81 4.35
N SER A 598 3.47 -11.35 3.79
CA SER A 598 3.50 -10.13 2.96
C SER A 598 2.61 -10.24 1.74
N CYS A 599 2.58 -11.41 1.09
CA CYS A 599 1.68 -11.68 -0.03
C CYS A 599 0.21 -11.70 0.39
N LEU A 600 -0.11 -12.35 1.51
CA LEU A 600 -1.46 -12.38 2.08
C LEU A 600 -1.94 -10.97 2.43
N ASN A 601 -1.10 -10.17 3.06
CA ASN A 601 -1.42 -8.79 3.42
C ASN A 601 -1.60 -7.89 2.20
N LEU A 602 -0.78 -8.06 1.16
CA LEU A 602 -0.92 -7.33 -0.09
C LEU A 602 -2.28 -7.59 -0.75
N LEU A 603 -2.66 -8.87 -0.87
CA LEU A 603 -3.93 -9.28 -1.47
C LEU A 603 -5.14 -8.73 -0.70
N ARG A 604 -5.10 -8.81 0.65
CA ARG A 604 -6.17 -8.30 1.51
C ARG A 604 -6.34 -6.79 1.41
N ARG A 605 -5.24 -6.05 1.45
CA ARG A 605 -5.30 -4.59 1.30
C ARG A 605 -5.93 -4.17 -0.02
N ALA A 606 -5.52 -4.79 -1.12
CA ALA A 606 -6.09 -4.49 -2.42
C ALA A 606 -7.57 -4.85 -2.51
N HIS A 607 -7.96 -6.03 -2.00
CA HIS A 607 -9.36 -6.46 -1.94
C HIS A 607 -10.23 -5.50 -1.12
N HIS A 608 -9.78 -5.15 0.11
CA HIS A 608 -10.56 -4.28 0.98
C HIS A 608 -10.65 -2.85 0.46
N ALA A 609 -9.60 -2.35 -0.21
CA ALA A 609 -9.62 -1.06 -0.86
C ALA A 609 -10.70 -1.02 -1.96
N GLU A 610 -10.73 -2.01 -2.85
CA GLU A 610 -11.70 -2.02 -3.95
C GLU A 610 -13.13 -2.30 -3.50
N LEU A 611 -13.31 -3.18 -2.53
CA LEU A 611 -14.61 -3.40 -1.91
C LEU A 611 -15.15 -2.09 -1.29
N PHE A 612 -14.28 -1.33 -0.62
CA PHE A 612 -14.65 -0.05 -0.03
C PHE A 612 -14.94 1.04 -1.07
N ARG A 613 -14.21 1.06 -2.20
CA ARG A 613 -14.52 1.94 -3.33
C ARG A 613 -15.89 1.65 -3.91
N THR A 614 -16.22 0.37 -4.10
CA THR A 614 -17.55 -0.05 -4.57
C THR A 614 -18.64 0.36 -3.58
N LEU A 615 -18.40 0.18 -2.28
CA LEU A 615 -19.32 0.62 -1.22
C LEU A 615 -19.54 2.14 -1.23
N ALA A 616 -18.49 2.94 -1.40
CA ALA A 616 -18.62 4.40 -1.43
C ALA A 616 -19.46 4.87 -2.63
N ARG A 617 -19.25 4.27 -3.81
CA ARG A 617 -20.06 4.53 -5.03
C ARG A 617 -21.53 4.13 -4.86
N ASP A 618 -21.77 2.98 -4.23
CA ASP A 618 -23.11 2.47 -3.94
C ASP A 618 -23.87 3.40 -3.00
N VAL A 619 -23.25 3.77 -1.88
CA VAL A 619 -23.84 4.69 -0.88
C VAL A 619 -24.12 6.07 -1.46
N GLU A 620 -23.30 6.55 -2.38
CA GLU A 620 -23.53 7.82 -3.09
C GLU A 620 -24.56 7.70 -4.23
N GLY A 621 -25.17 6.51 -4.41
CA GLY A 621 -26.21 6.25 -5.42
C GLY A 621 -25.72 6.23 -6.85
N GLN A 622 -24.41 6.03 -7.06
CA GLN A 622 -23.81 5.98 -8.40
C GLN A 622 -23.93 4.61 -9.05
N LEU A 623 -24.22 3.55 -8.27
CA LEU A 623 -24.36 2.18 -8.73
C LEU A 623 -25.78 1.66 -8.50
N THR A 624 -26.28 0.87 -9.44
CA THR A 624 -27.47 0.04 -9.23
C THR A 624 -27.10 -1.22 -8.45
N VAL A 625 -28.07 -1.87 -7.82
CA VAL A 625 -27.85 -3.15 -7.08
C VAL A 625 -27.23 -4.23 -7.98
N GLU A 626 -27.58 -4.25 -9.28
CA GLU A 626 -27.00 -5.15 -10.24
C GLU A 626 -25.53 -4.82 -10.52
N GLN A 627 -25.19 -3.53 -10.67
CA GLN A 627 -23.81 -3.09 -10.90
C GLN A 627 -22.92 -3.36 -9.67
N VAL A 628 -23.45 -3.16 -8.46
CA VAL A 628 -22.74 -3.55 -7.22
C VAL A 628 -22.44 -5.04 -7.22
N ALA A 629 -23.42 -5.87 -7.56
CA ALA A 629 -23.23 -7.31 -7.59
C ALA A 629 -22.26 -7.78 -8.69
N ASP A 630 -22.26 -7.11 -9.84
CA ASP A 630 -21.30 -7.36 -10.93
C ASP A 630 -19.87 -7.00 -10.49
N ASP A 631 -19.66 -5.82 -9.90
CA ASP A 631 -18.34 -5.35 -9.44
C ASP A 631 -17.79 -6.26 -8.33
N LEU A 632 -18.62 -6.63 -7.34
CA LEU A 632 -18.22 -7.55 -6.27
C LEU A 632 -17.92 -8.97 -6.79
N SER A 633 -18.69 -9.45 -7.78
CA SER A 633 -18.42 -10.76 -8.39
C SER A 633 -17.13 -10.76 -9.20
N ALA A 634 -16.88 -9.70 -9.97
CA ALA A 634 -15.65 -9.53 -10.72
C ALA A 634 -14.42 -9.40 -9.80
N LEU A 635 -14.55 -8.70 -8.67
CA LEU A 635 -13.51 -8.60 -7.64
C LEU A 635 -13.20 -9.98 -7.02
N ALA A 636 -14.24 -10.76 -6.67
CA ALA A 636 -14.06 -12.10 -6.15
C ALA A 636 -13.35 -13.03 -7.16
N GLU A 637 -13.73 -12.97 -8.43
CA GLU A 637 -13.09 -13.73 -9.52
C GLU A 637 -11.62 -13.34 -9.69
N ALA A 638 -11.30 -12.05 -9.68
CA ALA A 638 -9.92 -11.57 -9.78
C ALA A 638 -9.07 -12.03 -8.60
N VAL A 639 -9.60 -11.96 -7.37
CA VAL A 639 -8.93 -12.44 -6.16
C VAL A 639 -8.73 -13.96 -6.21
N LEU A 640 -9.74 -14.74 -6.61
CA LEU A 640 -9.62 -16.20 -6.77
C LEU A 640 -8.52 -16.54 -7.78
N LYS A 641 -8.45 -15.83 -8.91
CA LYS A 641 -7.42 -16.05 -9.92
C LYS A 641 -6.02 -15.78 -9.38
N VAL A 642 -5.81 -14.60 -8.81
CA VAL A 642 -4.49 -14.21 -8.27
C VAL A 642 -4.06 -15.17 -7.15
N THR A 643 -4.98 -15.52 -6.24
CA THR A 643 -4.69 -16.44 -5.13
C THR A 643 -4.34 -17.84 -5.64
N THR A 644 -5.04 -18.35 -6.65
CA THR A 644 -4.76 -19.63 -7.31
C THR A 644 -3.35 -19.64 -7.90
N ASP A 645 -2.99 -18.62 -8.66
CA ASP A 645 -1.68 -18.51 -9.30
C ASP A 645 -0.55 -18.43 -8.27
N TRP A 646 -0.73 -17.62 -7.23
CA TRP A 646 0.28 -17.45 -6.18
C TRP A 646 0.43 -18.68 -5.30
N CYS A 647 -0.65 -19.35 -4.93
CA CYS A 647 -0.63 -20.60 -4.17
C CYS A 647 0.04 -21.72 -4.94
N TRP A 648 -0.26 -21.85 -6.25
CA TRP A 648 0.35 -22.87 -7.09
C TRP A 648 1.86 -22.64 -7.23
N GLN A 649 2.29 -21.42 -7.51
CA GLN A 649 3.72 -21.08 -7.60
C GLN A 649 4.49 -21.42 -6.32
N ARG A 650 3.85 -21.33 -5.14
CA ARG A 650 4.44 -21.62 -3.82
C ARG A 650 4.23 -23.05 -3.33
N LEU A 651 3.63 -23.91 -4.12
CA LEU A 651 3.46 -25.31 -3.77
C LEU A 651 4.76 -26.08 -4.01
N LYS A 652 5.34 -26.66 -2.95
CA LYS A 652 6.66 -27.31 -3.01
C LYS A 652 6.69 -28.56 -3.89
N ASN A 653 5.61 -29.35 -3.91
CA ASN A 653 5.50 -30.62 -4.60
C ASN A 653 4.71 -30.56 -5.91
N ARG A 654 4.56 -29.39 -6.52
CA ARG A 654 3.90 -29.24 -7.82
C ARG A 654 4.67 -30.06 -8.88
N HIS A 655 3.92 -30.75 -9.75
CA HIS A 655 4.46 -31.63 -10.79
C HIS A 655 4.44 -30.99 -12.19
N ARG A 656 3.85 -29.79 -12.33
CA ARG A 656 3.82 -29.02 -13.59
C ARG A 656 3.84 -27.50 -13.34
N GLU A 657 4.11 -26.71 -14.35
CA GLU A 657 4.18 -25.25 -14.23
C GLU A 657 2.79 -24.62 -14.01
N THR A 658 1.80 -25.05 -14.80
CA THR A 658 0.42 -24.58 -14.73
C THR A 658 -0.52 -25.70 -14.29
N PRO A 659 -1.44 -25.45 -13.32
CA PRO A 659 -2.35 -26.50 -12.87
C PRO A 659 -3.43 -26.81 -13.91
N GLN A 660 -3.75 -28.08 -14.08
CA GLN A 660 -4.94 -28.54 -14.80
C GLN A 660 -6.13 -28.58 -13.83
N PHE A 661 -6.58 -27.40 -13.44
CA PHE A 661 -7.47 -27.17 -12.31
C PHE A 661 -8.52 -26.14 -12.68
N ALA A 662 -9.72 -26.26 -12.10
CA ALA A 662 -10.76 -25.26 -12.27
C ALA A 662 -11.55 -25.00 -10.98
N ILE A 663 -12.10 -23.80 -10.89
CA ILE A 663 -13.06 -23.35 -9.89
C ILE A 663 -14.40 -23.13 -10.58
N ILE A 664 -15.43 -23.80 -10.05
CA ILE A 664 -16.82 -23.65 -10.47
C ILE A 664 -17.56 -22.94 -9.35
N ALA A 665 -18.13 -21.78 -9.66
CA ALA A 665 -18.96 -21.02 -8.72
C ALA A 665 -20.42 -21.44 -8.84
N TYR A 666 -21.08 -21.50 -7.70
CA TYR A 666 -22.49 -21.73 -7.51
C TYR A 666 -23.15 -20.53 -6.81
N GLY A 667 -24.39 -20.68 -6.41
CA GLY A 667 -25.08 -19.73 -5.55
C GLY A 667 -25.04 -18.28 -6.08
N LYS A 668 -24.67 -17.34 -5.22
CA LYS A 668 -24.63 -15.92 -5.56
C LYS A 668 -23.48 -15.57 -6.52
N LEU A 669 -22.29 -16.14 -6.31
CA LEU A 669 -21.15 -15.91 -7.20
C LEU A 669 -21.41 -16.50 -8.59
N GLY A 670 -21.97 -17.70 -8.65
CA GLY A 670 -22.36 -18.33 -9.90
C GLY A 670 -23.37 -17.50 -10.70
N GLY A 671 -24.37 -16.93 -10.03
CA GLY A 671 -25.41 -16.08 -10.63
C GLY A 671 -25.03 -14.60 -10.79
N LYS A 672 -23.82 -14.19 -10.44
CA LYS A 672 -23.38 -12.77 -10.39
C LYS A 672 -24.30 -11.90 -9.53
N GLU A 673 -24.69 -12.40 -8.38
CA GLU A 673 -25.56 -11.73 -7.41
C GLU A 673 -24.89 -11.53 -6.05
N LEU A 674 -23.55 -11.41 -6.04
CA LEU A 674 -22.78 -11.24 -4.82
C LEU A 674 -23.13 -9.91 -4.11
N GLY A 675 -23.21 -9.94 -2.81
CA GLY A 675 -23.39 -8.75 -1.97
C GLY A 675 -22.26 -8.62 -0.94
N TYR A 676 -22.20 -7.49 -0.23
CA TYR A 676 -21.19 -7.27 0.82
C TYR A 676 -21.22 -8.39 1.86
N GLY A 677 -20.03 -8.92 2.22
CA GLY A 677 -19.86 -10.00 3.18
C GLY A 677 -20.62 -11.30 2.79
N SER A 678 -20.79 -11.58 1.50
CA SER A 678 -21.30 -12.86 1.04
C SER A 678 -20.20 -13.92 1.07
N ASP A 679 -20.59 -15.13 1.43
CA ASP A 679 -19.85 -16.37 1.25
C ASP A 679 -19.71 -16.72 -0.23
N LEU A 680 -18.67 -17.48 -0.56
CA LEU A 680 -18.44 -18.03 -1.90
C LEU A 680 -18.78 -19.51 -1.93
N ASP A 681 -19.86 -19.86 -2.63
CA ASP A 681 -20.22 -21.25 -2.94
C ASP A 681 -19.35 -21.71 -4.12
N ILE A 682 -18.31 -22.52 -3.88
CA ILE A 682 -17.38 -22.94 -4.92
C ILE A 682 -17.03 -24.43 -4.84
N VAL A 683 -16.81 -25.01 -6.01
CA VAL A 683 -16.40 -26.40 -6.17
C VAL A 683 -15.09 -26.46 -6.95
N PHE A 684 -14.20 -27.34 -6.52
CA PHE A 684 -12.86 -27.51 -7.10
C PHE A 684 -12.78 -28.79 -7.90
N VAL A 685 -12.33 -28.70 -9.15
CA VAL A 685 -12.11 -29.85 -10.02
C VAL A 685 -10.74 -29.80 -10.69
N TYR A 686 -10.20 -30.95 -11.04
CA TYR A 686 -8.97 -31.08 -11.81
C TYR A 686 -9.10 -32.10 -12.92
N ASP A 687 -8.31 -31.96 -13.99
CA ASP A 687 -8.25 -32.87 -15.10
C ASP A 687 -6.79 -33.15 -15.45
N ASP A 688 -6.17 -34.08 -14.70
CA ASP A 688 -4.76 -34.39 -14.74
C ASP A 688 -4.56 -35.91 -14.60
N GLU A 689 -3.70 -36.47 -15.46
CA GLU A 689 -3.45 -37.92 -15.52
C GLU A 689 -2.22 -38.35 -14.68
N ASP A 690 -1.48 -37.40 -14.11
CA ASP A 690 -0.33 -37.73 -13.24
C ASP A 690 -0.81 -38.53 -12.02
N GLU A 691 -0.09 -39.61 -11.67
CA GLU A 691 -0.44 -40.49 -10.54
C GLU A 691 -0.52 -39.73 -9.21
N ARG A 692 0.25 -38.63 -9.05
CA ARG A 692 0.26 -37.79 -7.86
C ARG A 692 -0.79 -36.68 -7.88
N ALA A 693 -1.52 -36.51 -8.97
CA ALA A 693 -2.48 -35.40 -9.16
C ALA A 693 -3.44 -35.26 -8.00
N SER A 694 -4.04 -36.38 -7.54
CA SER A 694 -5.01 -36.35 -6.44
C SER A 694 -4.41 -35.77 -5.16
N GLU A 695 -3.20 -36.16 -4.80
CA GLU A 695 -2.52 -35.69 -3.57
C GLU A 695 -2.10 -34.23 -3.73
N VAL A 696 -1.51 -33.86 -4.87
CA VAL A 696 -1.02 -32.51 -5.15
C VAL A 696 -2.16 -31.50 -5.17
N TYR A 697 -3.28 -31.82 -5.89
CA TYR A 697 -4.43 -30.91 -5.95
C TYR A 697 -5.16 -30.85 -4.59
N ALA A 698 -5.20 -31.91 -3.81
CA ALA A 698 -5.76 -31.87 -2.46
C ALA A 698 -4.94 -30.97 -1.52
N ALA A 699 -3.60 -31.02 -1.59
CA ALA A 699 -2.72 -30.12 -0.85
C ALA A 699 -2.87 -28.64 -1.34
N PHE A 700 -2.97 -28.48 -2.65
CA PHE A 700 -3.18 -27.17 -3.27
C PHE A 700 -4.49 -26.50 -2.81
N VAL A 701 -5.61 -27.21 -2.88
CA VAL A 701 -6.92 -26.67 -2.48
C VAL A 701 -6.96 -26.35 -0.99
N ARG A 702 -6.36 -27.19 -0.13
CA ARG A 702 -6.22 -26.83 1.31
C ARG A 702 -5.44 -25.53 1.50
N LYS A 703 -4.32 -25.34 0.77
CA LYS A 703 -3.56 -24.10 0.80
C LYS A 703 -4.37 -22.92 0.28
N LEU A 704 -5.09 -23.09 -0.81
CA LEU A 704 -5.94 -22.07 -1.43
C LEU A 704 -7.05 -21.61 -0.47
N ILE A 705 -7.80 -22.55 0.13
CA ILE A 705 -8.84 -22.23 1.12
C ILE A 705 -8.22 -21.51 2.32
N ASN A 706 -7.10 -22.00 2.83
CA ASN A 706 -6.41 -21.33 3.94
C ASN A 706 -6.03 -19.87 3.58
N TRP A 707 -5.52 -19.63 2.38
CA TRP A 707 -5.18 -18.27 1.93
C TRP A 707 -6.40 -17.34 1.82
N LEU A 708 -7.56 -17.89 1.42
CA LEU A 708 -8.80 -17.14 1.29
C LEU A 708 -9.46 -16.85 2.65
N THR A 709 -9.31 -17.74 3.64
CA THR A 709 -10.04 -17.68 4.91
C THR A 709 -9.23 -17.22 6.12
N ILE A 710 -7.89 -17.41 6.09
CA ILE A 710 -7.04 -17.05 7.24
C ILE A 710 -7.12 -15.55 7.53
N LYS A 711 -7.28 -15.20 8.80
CA LYS A 711 -7.29 -13.82 9.25
C LYS A 711 -5.86 -13.34 9.52
N THR A 712 -5.44 -12.29 8.85
CA THR A 712 -4.18 -11.59 9.13
C THR A 712 -4.46 -10.26 9.82
N GLY A 713 -3.43 -9.49 10.10
CA GLY A 713 -3.63 -8.14 10.62
C GLY A 713 -4.32 -7.18 9.65
N GLU A 714 -4.43 -7.54 8.33
CA GLU A 714 -5.21 -6.79 7.32
C GLU A 714 -6.64 -7.33 7.14
N GLY A 715 -7.06 -8.32 7.93
CA GLY A 715 -8.37 -8.95 7.85
C GLY A 715 -8.34 -10.31 7.16
N ASP A 716 -9.51 -10.76 6.72
CA ASP A 716 -9.75 -11.95 5.93
C ASP A 716 -10.25 -11.56 4.52
N LEU A 717 -10.48 -12.53 3.63
CA LEU A 717 -11.02 -12.27 2.31
C LEU A 717 -12.47 -12.75 2.19
N PHE A 718 -12.69 -14.06 2.26
CA PHE A 718 -14.01 -14.65 2.05
C PHE A 718 -14.25 -15.82 3.01
N GLU A 719 -15.51 -16.03 3.35
CA GLU A 719 -16.00 -17.32 3.82
C GLU A 719 -16.24 -18.23 2.61
N ILE A 720 -15.77 -19.48 2.69
CA ILE A 720 -15.83 -20.44 1.59
C ILE A 720 -16.78 -21.57 1.94
N ASP A 721 -17.82 -21.75 1.14
CA ASP A 721 -18.70 -22.91 1.21
C ASP A 721 -18.41 -23.88 0.04
N THR A 722 -18.12 -25.12 0.38
CA THR A 722 -17.85 -26.20 -0.56
C THR A 722 -18.90 -27.31 -0.50
N ALA A 723 -20.04 -27.09 0.15
CA ALA A 723 -21.07 -28.11 0.38
C ALA A 723 -21.73 -28.63 -0.91
N LEU A 724 -21.65 -27.87 -2.01
CA LEU A 724 -22.17 -28.25 -3.33
C LEU A 724 -21.23 -29.18 -4.14
N ARG A 725 -20.10 -29.62 -3.57
CA ARG A 725 -19.25 -30.63 -4.20
C ARG A 725 -19.92 -32.02 -4.20
N PRO A 726 -19.53 -32.92 -5.11
CA PRO A 726 -20.07 -34.28 -5.13
C PRO A 726 -20.02 -34.94 -3.75
N ASN A 727 -21.13 -35.48 -3.28
CA ASN A 727 -21.34 -36.04 -1.94
C ASN A 727 -21.30 -35.03 -0.78
N GLY A 728 -21.41 -33.78 -1.04
CA GLY A 728 -21.43 -32.73 0.01
C GLY A 728 -20.21 -32.79 0.94
N ASN A 729 -20.39 -32.57 2.21
CA ASN A 729 -19.31 -32.57 3.20
C ASN A 729 -18.61 -33.93 3.42
N SER A 730 -19.21 -35.05 2.93
CA SER A 730 -18.61 -36.39 2.97
C SER A 730 -17.71 -36.65 1.76
N GLY A 731 -17.77 -35.82 0.70
CA GLY A 731 -17.01 -35.98 -0.51
C GLY A 731 -15.61 -35.40 -0.45
N LEU A 732 -14.79 -35.73 -1.44
CA LEU A 732 -13.44 -35.18 -1.59
C LEU A 732 -13.51 -33.65 -1.79
N LEU A 733 -12.55 -32.92 -1.21
CA LEU A 733 -12.48 -31.46 -1.31
C LEU A 733 -12.22 -30.98 -2.75
N VAL A 734 -11.48 -31.77 -3.52
CA VAL A 734 -11.27 -31.59 -4.96
C VAL A 734 -11.53 -32.89 -5.68
N THR A 735 -12.20 -32.86 -6.82
CA THR A 735 -12.67 -34.03 -7.53
C THR A 735 -12.10 -34.03 -8.96
N ARG A 736 -11.73 -35.21 -9.49
CA ARG A 736 -11.38 -35.31 -10.93
C ARG A 736 -12.59 -34.93 -11.77
N PHE A 737 -12.36 -34.13 -12.82
CA PHE A 737 -13.44 -33.58 -13.63
C PHE A 737 -14.40 -34.67 -14.21
N GLU A 738 -13.85 -35.80 -14.65
CA GLU A 738 -14.64 -36.92 -15.12
C GLU A 738 -15.61 -37.48 -14.05
N ALA A 739 -15.13 -37.60 -12.79
CA ALA A 739 -15.97 -38.06 -11.67
C ALA A 739 -17.06 -37.02 -11.34
N TYR A 740 -16.75 -35.71 -11.41
CA TYR A 740 -17.71 -34.63 -11.29
C TYR A 740 -18.77 -34.73 -12.39
N ALA A 741 -18.37 -34.89 -13.65
CA ALA A 741 -19.26 -34.99 -14.81
C ALA A 741 -20.20 -36.19 -14.68
N ASN A 742 -19.66 -37.37 -14.33
CA ASN A 742 -20.47 -38.59 -14.15
C ASN A 742 -21.50 -38.44 -13.02
N TYR A 743 -21.09 -37.80 -11.91
CA TYR A 743 -21.96 -37.48 -10.76
C TYR A 743 -23.14 -36.59 -11.20
N GLN A 744 -22.85 -35.50 -11.86
CA GLN A 744 -23.85 -34.50 -12.30
C GLN A 744 -24.77 -35.05 -13.40
N GLN A 745 -24.24 -35.87 -14.32
CA GLN A 745 -25.01 -36.48 -15.42
C GLN A 745 -25.74 -37.76 -14.99
N GLN A 746 -25.74 -38.09 -13.70
CA GLN A 746 -26.40 -39.27 -13.13
C GLN A 746 -25.90 -40.60 -13.71
N ARG A 747 -24.60 -40.71 -13.98
CA ARG A 747 -23.93 -41.91 -14.44
C ARG A 747 -23.28 -42.61 -13.25
N GLY A 748 -23.71 -43.82 -12.93
CA GLY A 748 -23.18 -44.64 -11.86
C GLY A 748 -24.16 -44.86 -10.70
N SER A 749 -23.69 -45.40 -9.60
CA SER A 749 -24.47 -45.72 -8.39
C SER A 749 -24.69 -44.58 -7.41
N ASN A 750 -23.88 -43.56 -7.51
CA ASN A 750 -23.92 -42.36 -6.65
C ASN A 750 -24.03 -41.11 -7.52
N THR A 751 -25.14 -40.39 -7.43
CA THR A 751 -25.53 -39.39 -8.43
C THR A 751 -26.16 -38.18 -7.75
N ALA A 752 -26.06 -37.02 -8.42
CA ALA A 752 -26.59 -35.76 -7.95
C ALA A 752 -28.11 -35.81 -7.73
N TRP A 753 -28.54 -35.13 -6.68
CA TRP A 753 -29.94 -34.95 -6.31
C TRP A 753 -30.59 -33.81 -7.10
N THR A 754 -31.93 -33.80 -7.15
CA THR A 754 -32.69 -32.73 -7.80
C THR A 754 -32.31 -31.34 -7.33
N TRP A 755 -32.08 -31.14 -6.01
CA TRP A 755 -31.68 -29.84 -5.47
C TRP A 755 -30.26 -29.44 -5.91
N GLU A 756 -29.37 -30.38 -6.19
CA GLU A 756 -28.05 -30.07 -6.76
C GLU A 756 -28.17 -29.67 -8.23
N HIS A 757 -29.13 -30.27 -8.96
CA HIS A 757 -29.47 -29.85 -10.30
C HIS A 757 -30.16 -28.46 -10.33
N GLN A 758 -30.92 -28.09 -9.31
CA GLN A 758 -31.37 -26.69 -9.15
C GLN A 758 -30.16 -25.75 -8.96
N ALA A 759 -29.20 -26.12 -8.14
CA ALA A 759 -28.00 -25.31 -7.91
C ALA A 759 -27.16 -25.15 -9.19
N ILE A 760 -27.01 -26.21 -10.03
CA ILE A 760 -26.22 -26.15 -11.27
C ILE A 760 -26.83 -25.21 -12.33
N THR A 761 -28.12 -24.87 -12.26
CA THR A 761 -28.73 -23.88 -13.16
C THR A 761 -28.02 -22.52 -13.10
N ARG A 762 -27.45 -22.19 -11.92
CA ARG A 762 -26.72 -20.98 -11.65
C ARG A 762 -25.20 -21.18 -11.60
N ALA A 763 -24.73 -22.42 -11.87
CA ALA A 763 -23.29 -22.68 -11.83
C ALA A 763 -22.57 -22.02 -13.00
N ARG A 764 -21.36 -21.53 -12.73
CA ARG A 764 -20.52 -20.81 -13.70
C ARG A 764 -19.04 -21.17 -13.52
N PHE A 765 -18.38 -21.38 -14.65
CA PHE A 765 -16.93 -21.53 -14.65
C PHE A 765 -16.26 -20.19 -14.33
N VAL A 766 -15.46 -20.14 -13.28
CA VAL A 766 -14.78 -18.91 -12.83
C VAL A 766 -13.33 -18.89 -13.27
N GLN A 767 -12.63 -20.02 -13.07
CA GLN A 767 -11.21 -20.11 -13.38
C GLN A 767 -10.81 -21.51 -13.82
N GLY A 768 -9.79 -21.59 -14.68
CA GLY A 768 -9.21 -22.81 -15.19
C GLY A 768 -8.83 -22.71 -16.67
N SER A 769 -8.46 -23.84 -17.30
CA SER A 769 -8.14 -23.87 -18.72
C SER A 769 -9.41 -23.76 -19.59
N ASP A 770 -9.25 -23.27 -20.83
CA ASP A 770 -10.37 -23.19 -21.79
C ASP A 770 -10.93 -24.57 -22.13
N ALA A 771 -10.12 -25.63 -22.12
CA ALA A 771 -10.60 -26.99 -22.31
C ALA A 771 -11.54 -27.41 -21.17
N LEU A 772 -11.17 -27.18 -19.92
CA LEU A 772 -12.02 -27.45 -18.75
C LEU A 772 -13.30 -26.61 -18.77
N ARG A 773 -13.22 -25.35 -19.26
CA ARG A 773 -14.40 -24.50 -19.45
C ARG A 773 -15.38 -25.12 -20.42
N GLN A 774 -14.91 -25.52 -21.60
CA GLN A 774 -15.75 -26.18 -22.63
C GLN A 774 -16.36 -27.46 -22.11
N HIS A 775 -15.60 -28.29 -21.41
CA HIS A 775 -16.10 -29.51 -20.80
C HIS A 775 -17.17 -29.24 -19.74
N PHE A 776 -16.95 -28.22 -18.88
CA PHE A 776 -17.95 -27.85 -17.88
C PHE A 776 -19.22 -27.29 -18.49
N ASP A 777 -19.13 -26.41 -19.49
CA ASP A 777 -20.29 -25.85 -20.18
C ASP A 777 -21.10 -26.96 -20.88
N ALA A 778 -20.42 -27.96 -21.48
CA ALA A 778 -21.08 -29.13 -22.06
C ALA A 778 -21.78 -29.99 -21.00
N VAL A 779 -21.16 -30.24 -19.84
CA VAL A 779 -21.78 -30.99 -18.73
C VAL A 779 -22.98 -30.24 -18.18
N ARG A 780 -22.84 -28.94 -17.91
CA ARG A 780 -23.92 -28.08 -17.42
C ARG A 780 -25.10 -28.12 -18.39
N LEU A 781 -24.86 -27.91 -19.67
CA LEU A 781 -25.89 -27.94 -20.70
C LEU A 781 -26.59 -29.31 -20.76
N ALA A 782 -25.82 -30.40 -20.73
CA ALA A 782 -26.39 -31.76 -20.73
C ALA A 782 -27.28 -32.02 -19.52
N VAL A 783 -26.89 -31.51 -18.33
CA VAL A 783 -27.71 -31.69 -17.11
C VAL A 783 -28.99 -30.87 -17.18
N ILE A 784 -28.94 -29.58 -17.54
CA ILE A 784 -30.13 -28.72 -17.53
C ILE A 784 -31.11 -29.04 -18.65
N SER A 785 -30.64 -29.60 -19.79
CA SER A 785 -31.46 -30.02 -20.91
C SER A 785 -31.84 -31.52 -20.92
N ALA A 786 -31.49 -32.24 -19.83
CA ALA A 786 -31.87 -33.66 -19.70
C ALA A 786 -33.38 -33.83 -19.70
N ALA A 787 -33.85 -34.93 -20.32
CA ALA A 787 -35.27 -35.31 -20.28
C ALA A 787 -35.69 -35.61 -18.84
N ARG A 788 -36.80 -35.02 -18.38
CA ARG A 788 -37.30 -35.18 -17.01
C ARG A 788 -38.80 -35.48 -17.00
N ASP A 789 -39.23 -36.19 -15.97
CA ASP A 789 -40.65 -36.28 -15.60
C ASP A 789 -41.04 -34.92 -14.94
N ILE A 790 -41.69 -34.07 -15.72
CA ILE A 790 -42.03 -32.70 -15.29
C ILE A 790 -42.95 -32.71 -14.07
N PRO A 791 -44.03 -33.54 -13.97
CA PRO A 791 -44.83 -33.61 -12.76
C PRO A 791 -44.08 -34.10 -11.51
N ALA A 792 -43.16 -35.04 -11.66
CA ALA A 792 -42.32 -35.49 -10.54
C ALA A 792 -41.35 -34.38 -10.09
N LEU A 793 -40.70 -33.70 -11.04
CA LEU A 793 -39.81 -32.58 -10.80
C LEU A 793 -40.55 -31.44 -10.07
N SER A 794 -41.76 -31.10 -10.50
CA SER A 794 -42.59 -30.06 -9.84
C SER A 794 -42.84 -30.41 -8.38
N ARG A 795 -43.32 -31.64 -8.11
CA ARG A 795 -43.56 -32.10 -6.72
C ARG A 795 -42.31 -32.04 -5.82
N GLU A 796 -41.17 -32.47 -6.34
CA GLU A 796 -39.90 -32.46 -5.59
C GLU A 796 -39.46 -31.03 -5.27
N ILE A 797 -39.55 -30.11 -6.22
CA ILE A 797 -39.17 -28.71 -6.06
C ILE A 797 -40.10 -28.00 -5.07
N VAL A 798 -41.42 -28.22 -5.16
CA VAL A 798 -42.39 -27.66 -4.20
C VAL A 798 -42.15 -28.20 -2.80
N ALA A 799 -41.95 -29.53 -2.65
CA ALA A 799 -41.64 -30.15 -1.35
C ALA A 799 -40.31 -29.59 -0.72
N MET A 800 -39.29 -29.36 -1.56
CA MET A 800 -38.04 -28.74 -1.12
C MET A 800 -38.28 -27.29 -0.64
N ARG A 801 -39.09 -26.52 -1.40
CA ARG A 801 -39.44 -25.14 -1.03
C ARG A 801 -40.18 -25.09 0.31
N GLU A 802 -41.07 -26.02 0.58
CA GLU A 802 -41.77 -26.12 1.87
C GLU A 802 -40.82 -26.43 3.02
N LYS A 803 -39.86 -27.34 2.81
CA LYS A 803 -38.80 -27.63 3.82
C LYS A 803 -37.97 -26.38 4.13
N VAL A 804 -37.56 -25.63 3.09
CA VAL A 804 -36.81 -24.36 3.29
C VAL A 804 -37.66 -23.34 4.03
N ARG A 805 -38.95 -23.24 3.73
CA ARG A 805 -39.88 -22.35 4.41
C ARG A 805 -40.07 -22.73 5.88
N ALA A 806 -40.19 -24.00 6.21
CA ALA A 806 -40.31 -24.51 7.58
C ALA A 806 -39.03 -24.29 8.40
N ALA A 807 -37.86 -24.32 7.76
CA ALA A 807 -36.59 -24.06 8.42
C ALA A 807 -36.37 -22.58 8.79
N HIS A 808 -37.12 -21.64 8.16
CA HIS A 808 -37.00 -20.20 8.40
C HIS A 808 -38.34 -19.59 8.88
N PRO A 809 -38.86 -19.97 10.07
CA PRO A 809 -40.10 -19.43 10.59
C PRO A 809 -39.91 -17.95 10.97
N ILE A 810 -40.89 -17.11 10.63
CA ILE A 810 -40.92 -15.73 11.11
C ILE A 810 -41.08 -15.77 12.62
N LYS A 811 -40.05 -15.34 13.35
CA LYS A 811 -40.10 -15.24 14.83
C LYS A 811 -41.20 -14.23 15.20
N ARG A 812 -42.29 -14.66 15.82
CA ARG A 812 -43.25 -13.77 16.46
C ARG A 812 -42.51 -13.06 17.61
N PRO A 813 -42.69 -11.76 17.80
CA PRO A 813 -42.16 -11.10 18.96
C PRO A 813 -42.72 -11.82 20.18
N HIS A 814 -41.89 -12.32 21.09
CA HIS A 814 -42.32 -12.83 22.39
C HIS A 814 -42.97 -11.65 23.10
N ALA A 815 -44.24 -11.77 23.41
CA ALA A 815 -44.85 -10.95 24.43
C ALA A 815 -44.02 -11.14 25.69
N THR A 816 -43.32 -10.12 26.12
CA THR A 816 -42.62 -10.08 27.41
C THR A 816 -43.71 -10.21 28.45
N LEU A 817 -43.80 -11.40 29.06
CA LEU A 817 -44.59 -11.57 30.30
C LEU A 817 -43.99 -10.59 31.33
N PRO A 818 -44.82 -9.77 32.00
CA PRO A 818 -44.33 -8.95 33.09
C PRO A 818 -43.66 -9.85 34.14
N PRO A 819 -42.60 -9.38 34.84
CA PRO A 819 -41.92 -10.17 35.84
C PRO A 819 -42.96 -10.56 36.91
N GLU A 820 -42.96 -11.86 37.30
CA GLU A 820 -43.78 -12.37 38.39
C GLU A 820 -43.55 -11.51 39.65
N GLY A 821 -44.62 -10.83 40.11
CA GLY A 821 -44.57 -10.01 41.32
C GLY A 821 -45.05 -8.57 41.17
N ALA A 822 -45.44 -8.09 39.97
CA ALA A 822 -46.01 -6.74 39.85
C ALA A 822 -47.51 -6.74 40.25
N PRO A 823 -47.97 -5.82 41.13
CA PRO A 823 -49.38 -5.75 41.53
C PRO A 823 -50.27 -5.32 40.35
N ALA A 824 -51.41 -6.02 40.19
CA ALA A 824 -52.38 -5.75 39.15
C ALA A 824 -52.94 -4.32 39.23
N PRO A 825 -53.04 -3.57 38.11
CA PRO A 825 -53.72 -2.28 38.12
C PRO A 825 -55.25 -2.48 38.31
N ARG A 826 -55.80 -1.85 39.33
CA ARG A 826 -57.23 -1.77 39.56
C ARG A 826 -57.85 -0.82 38.57
N GLY A 827 -58.53 -1.35 37.54
CA GLY A 827 -59.31 -0.55 36.59
C GLY A 827 -60.10 -1.43 35.64
N GLY A 828 -61.43 -1.23 35.58
CA GLY A 828 -62.40 -2.13 34.97
C GLY A 828 -62.26 -2.42 33.49
N PRO A 829 -63.10 -3.31 32.93
CA PRO A 829 -62.97 -3.89 31.61
C PRO A 829 -63.47 -2.94 30.51
N SER A 830 -62.60 -2.06 30.04
CA SER A 830 -62.84 -1.34 28.80
C SER A 830 -61.51 -0.81 28.27
N ALA A 831 -61.19 -1.22 27.06
CA ALA A 831 -60.08 -0.78 26.24
C ALA A 831 -58.77 -1.61 26.24
N LEU A 832 -58.83 -2.92 25.98
CA LEU A 832 -57.77 -3.61 25.22
C LEU A 832 -58.33 -3.84 23.81
N LYS A 833 -58.53 -2.75 23.05
CA LYS A 833 -58.58 -2.85 21.58
C LYS A 833 -57.17 -3.10 21.06
N GLY A 834 -56.97 -4.32 20.60
CA GLY A 834 -55.90 -4.92 19.86
C GLY A 834 -54.80 -3.97 19.37
N GLU A 835 -53.61 -4.11 19.93
CA GLU A 835 -52.42 -3.96 19.14
C GLU A 835 -52.55 -5.03 18.04
N LYS A 836 -52.86 -4.59 16.83
CA LYS A 836 -52.71 -5.41 15.62
C LYS A 836 -51.27 -5.83 15.55
N THR A 837 -50.98 -7.10 15.89
CA THR A 837 -49.72 -7.73 15.56
C THR A 837 -49.52 -7.52 14.07
N THR A 838 -48.71 -6.54 13.69
CA THR A 838 -48.39 -6.26 12.30
C THR A 838 -47.73 -7.47 11.73
N GLU A 839 -48.41 -8.18 10.85
CA GLU A 839 -47.88 -9.29 10.09
C GLU A 839 -46.60 -8.80 9.41
N LYS A 840 -45.48 -9.52 9.54
CA LYS A 840 -44.23 -9.15 8.90
C LYS A 840 -43.99 -10.01 7.66
N PHE A 841 -43.50 -9.41 6.60
CA PHE A 841 -43.12 -10.04 5.34
C PHE A 841 -41.58 -10.12 5.27
N ASP A 842 -41.01 -11.32 5.30
CA ASP A 842 -39.60 -11.55 5.01
C ASP A 842 -39.41 -11.59 3.50
N VAL A 843 -38.71 -10.59 2.92
CA VAL A 843 -38.51 -10.46 1.47
C VAL A 843 -37.78 -11.63 0.84
N LYS A 844 -37.06 -12.44 1.65
CA LYS A 844 -36.32 -13.61 1.16
C LYS A 844 -37.17 -14.89 1.25
N HIS A 845 -37.70 -15.23 2.41
CA HIS A 845 -38.24 -16.55 2.72
C HIS A 845 -39.78 -16.62 2.76
N SER A 846 -40.48 -15.50 2.93
CA SER A 846 -41.96 -15.53 2.94
C SER A 846 -42.54 -15.93 1.59
N PRO A 847 -43.78 -16.43 1.55
CA PRO A 847 -44.54 -16.63 0.29
C PRO A 847 -44.60 -15.34 -0.54
N GLY A 848 -44.23 -15.43 -1.83
CA GLY A 848 -44.06 -14.30 -2.72
C GLY A 848 -42.74 -13.54 -2.53
N GLY A 849 -41.76 -14.11 -1.81
CA GLY A 849 -40.41 -13.59 -1.66
C GLY A 849 -39.42 -14.03 -2.73
N MET A 850 -38.17 -13.64 -2.58
CA MET A 850 -37.12 -13.89 -3.57
C MET A 850 -36.91 -15.38 -3.88
N VAL A 851 -36.94 -16.26 -2.85
CA VAL A 851 -36.73 -17.71 -3.03
C VAL A 851 -37.82 -18.33 -3.90
N ASP A 852 -39.05 -17.86 -3.85
CA ASP A 852 -40.13 -18.34 -4.75
C ASP A 852 -39.80 -18.03 -6.21
N ALA A 853 -39.34 -16.80 -6.50
CA ALA A 853 -38.90 -16.45 -7.86
C ALA A 853 -37.71 -17.28 -8.33
N GLU A 854 -36.74 -17.53 -7.46
CA GLU A 854 -35.56 -18.36 -7.76
C GLU A 854 -35.95 -19.79 -8.07
N PHE A 855 -36.88 -20.40 -7.32
CA PHE A 855 -37.36 -21.75 -7.52
C PHE A 855 -38.16 -21.86 -8.82
N VAL A 856 -38.98 -20.84 -9.14
CA VAL A 856 -39.69 -20.77 -10.45
C VAL A 856 -38.70 -20.78 -11.62
N VAL A 857 -37.69 -19.92 -11.57
CA VAL A 857 -36.66 -19.86 -12.62
C VAL A 857 -35.90 -21.17 -12.74
N GLN A 858 -35.47 -21.78 -11.63
CA GLN A 858 -34.78 -23.06 -11.62
C GLN A 858 -35.63 -24.18 -12.23
N PHE A 859 -36.91 -24.22 -11.88
CA PHE A 859 -37.83 -25.18 -12.46
C PHE A 859 -38.00 -24.98 -13.98
N LEU A 860 -38.20 -23.73 -14.42
CA LEU A 860 -38.33 -23.41 -15.85
C LEU A 860 -37.08 -23.79 -16.64
N VAL A 861 -35.91 -23.49 -16.10
CA VAL A 861 -34.62 -23.90 -16.72
C VAL A 861 -34.54 -25.42 -16.82
N LEU A 862 -34.79 -26.16 -15.74
CA LEU A 862 -34.68 -27.63 -15.74
C LEU A 862 -35.74 -28.35 -16.55
N SER A 863 -36.93 -27.79 -16.67
CA SER A 863 -38.06 -28.41 -17.39
C SER A 863 -38.14 -28.03 -18.87
N GLN A 864 -37.66 -26.81 -19.24
CA GLN A 864 -37.92 -26.23 -20.54
C GLN A 864 -36.66 -26.00 -21.41
N SER A 865 -35.44 -26.02 -20.86
CA SER A 865 -34.22 -25.67 -21.62
C SER A 865 -33.95 -26.61 -22.79
N ARG A 866 -34.54 -27.82 -22.79
CA ARG A 866 -34.46 -28.75 -23.93
C ARG A 866 -35.21 -28.25 -25.15
N SER A 867 -36.37 -27.63 -24.94
CA SER A 867 -37.24 -27.06 -25.98
C SER A 867 -36.99 -25.59 -26.24
N HIS A 868 -36.45 -24.90 -25.25
CA HIS A 868 -36.17 -23.44 -25.20
C HIS A 868 -34.73 -23.20 -24.83
N PRO A 869 -33.75 -23.34 -25.76
CA PRO A 869 -32.32 -23.21 -25.50
C PRO A 869 -31.92 -21.84 -24.92
N GLU A 870 -32.74 -20.80 -25.17
CA GLU A 870 -32.56 -19.44 -24.63
C GLU A 870 -32.62 -19.38 -23.09
N LEU A 871 -33.20 -20.40 -22.43
CA LEU A 871 -33.20 -20.51 -20.96
C LEU A 871 -31.95 -21.19 -20.41
N ALA A 872 -31.12 -21.78 -21.26
CA ALA A 872 -29.91 -22.47 -20.82
C ALA A 872 -28.79 -21.54 -20.38
N ASP A 873 -28.80 -20.27 -20.81
CA ASP A 873 -27.80 -19.29 -20.45
C ASP A 873 -27.93 -18.89 -18.98
N ASN A 874 -26.79 -18.72 -18.30
CA ASN A 874 -26.75 -18.19 -16.93
C ASN A 874 -26.69 -16.64 -16.94
N VAL A 875 -27.85 -16.01 -17.17
CA VAL A 875 -27.99 -14.55 -17.28
C VAL A 875 -28.70 -13.91 -16.07
N GLY A 876 -28.92 -14.68 -15.01
CA GLY A 876 -29.59 -14.22 -13.78
C GLY A 876 -31.11 -14.31 -13.84
N ASN A 877 -31.74 -14.30 -12.66
CA ASN A 877 -33.18 -14.55 -12.51
C ASN A 877 -34.06 -13.54 -13.25
N ILE A 878 -33.68 -12.25 -13.22
CA ILE A 878 -34.41 -11.15 -13.88
C ILE A 878 -34.52 -11.40 -15.38
N ALA A 879 -33.41 -11.70 -16.04
CA ALA A 879 -33.39 -11.94 -17.48
C ALA A 879 -34.08 -13.27 -17.85
N LEU A 880 -33.96 -14.31 -17.04
CA LEU A 880 -34.60 -15.61 -17.27
C LEU A 880 -36.13 -15.53 -17.15
N LEU A 881 -36.66 -14.76 -16.20
CA LEU A 881 -38.10 -14.48 -16.13
C LEU A 881 -38.62 -13.78 -17.39
N GLN A 882 -37.88 -12.81 -17.92
CA GLN A 882 -38.23 -12.10 -19.15
C GLN A 882 -38.14 -13.00 -20.37
N ARG A 883 -37.11 -13.86 -20.46
CA ARG A 883 -36.97 -14.86 -21.54
C ARG A 883 -38.07 -15.90 -21.50
N ALA A 884 -38.47 -16.35 -20.31
CA ALA A 884 -39.58 -17.30 -20.16
C ALA A 884 -40.92 -16.70 -20.66
N GLU A 885 -41.17 -15.42 -20.44
CA GLU A 885 -42.33 -14.74 -21.03
C GLU A 885 -42.20 -14.61 -22.55
N ALA A 886 -41.02 -14.21 -23.05
CA ALA A 886 -40.79 -14.09 -24.50
C ALA A 886 -40.94 -15.45 -25.24
N ALA A 887 -40.59 -16.55 -24.56
CA ALA A 887 -40.76 -17.92 -25.05
C ALA A 887 -42.20 -18.42 -24.92
N GLY A 888 -43.15 -17.64 -24.39
CA GLY A 888 -44.55 -18.03 -24.19
C GLY A 888 -44.80 -19.02 -23.05
N LEU A 889 -43.84 -19.25 -22.19
CA LEU A 889 -43.92 -20.12 -21.00
C LEU A 889 -44.62 -19.46 -19.82
N LEU A 890 -44.68 -18.11 -19.83
CA LEU A 890 -45.43 -17.29 -18.90
C LEU A 890 -46.39 -16.39 -19.66
N PRO A 891 -47.58 -16.06 -19.12
CA PRO A 891 -48.50 -15.09 -19.68
C PRO A 891 -47.85 -13.73 -19.93
N ALA A 892 -48.32 -13.03 -20.97
CA ALA A 892 -47.79 -11.71 -21.33
C ALA A 892 -47.86 -10.71 -20.15
N GLY A 893 -46.75 -10.06 -19.88
CA GLY A 893 -46.54 -9.10 -18.78
C GLY A 893 -46.20 -9.71 -17.42
N GLN A 894 -46.38 -11.02 -17.22
CA GLN A 894 -46.22 -11.69 -15.95
C GLN A 894 -44.73 -11.87 -15.61
N GLY A 895 -43.92 -12.29 -16.59
CA GLY A 895 -42.47 -12.41 -16.43
C GLY A 895 -41.79 -11.07 -16.16
N GLN A 896 -42.23 -10.02 -16.88
CA GLN A 896 -41.72 -8.64 -16.62
C GLN A 896 -42.14 -8.10 -15.27
N ALA A 897 -43.35 -8.35 -14.80
CA ALA A 897 -43.83 -7.96 -13.50
C ALA A 897 -43.01 -8.65 -12.39
N ALA A 898 -42.79 -9.96 -12.49
CA ALA A 898 -41.97 -10.72 -11.55
C ALA A 898 -40.50 -10.26 -11.55
N ALA A 899 -39.94 -9.95 -12.73
CA ALA A 899 -38.58 -9.42 -12.86
C ALA A 899 -38.42 -8.05 -12.14
N ARG A 900 -39.42 -7.16 -12.29
CA ARG A 900 -39.43 -5.87 -11.53
C ARG A 900 -39.60 -6.10 -10.05
N ALA A 901 -40.47 -6.99 -9.63
CA ALA A 901 -40.67 -7.36 -8.24
C ALA A 901 -39.40 -7.94 -7.60
N TYR A 902 -38.75 -8.89 -8.29
CA TYR A 902 -37.48 -9.47 -7.82
C TYR A 902 -36.40 -8.39 -7.62
N ARG A 903 -36.28 -7.44 -8.55
CA ARG A 903 -35.36 -6.30 -8.43
C ARG A 903 -35.68 -5.43 -7.21
N ALA A 904 -36.94 -5.14 -6.95
CA ALA A 904 -37.36 -4.38 -5.78
C ALA A 904 -37.04 -5.11 -4.46
N LEU A 905 -37.33 -6.43 -4.40
CA LEU A 905 -36.99 -7.27 -3.24
C LEU A 905 -35.48 -7.31 -2.99
N ARG A 906 -34.67 -7.39 -4.05
CA ARG A 906 -33.19 -7.32 -3.94
C ARG A 906 -32.71 -5.99 -3.36
N ARG A 907 -33.31 -4.86 -3.76
CA ARG A 907 -32.97 -3.53 -3.20
C ARG A 907 -33.26 -3.48 -1.71
N VAL A 908 -34.40 -3.98 -1.28
CA VAL A 908 -34.76 -4.02 0.14
C VAL A 908 -33.81 -4.93 0.93
N GLN A 909 -33.50 -6.11 0.41
CA GLN A 909 -32.51 -7.00 1.00
C GLN A 909 -31.14 -6.34 1.12
N HIS A 910 -30.69 -5.64 0.09
CA HIS A 910 -29.43 -4.94 0.04
C HIS A 910 -29.36 -3.82 1.11
N GLN A 911 -30.40 -2.98 1.19
CA GLN A 911 -30.50 -1.92 2.21
C GLN A 911 -30.56 -2.48 3.63
N ALA A 912 -31.35 -3.53 3.86
CA ALA A 912 -31.43 -4.19 5.16
C ALA A 912 -30.06 -4.72 5.59
N ARG A 913 -29.30 -5.27 4.65
CA ARG A 913 -27.94 -5.77 4.92
C ARG A 913 -26.96 -4.64 5.25
N LEU A 914 -26.99 -3.52 4.51
CA LEU A 914 -26.19 -2.35 4.80
C LEU A 914 -26.53 -1.71 6.16
N ASN A 915 -27.79 -1.79 6.60
CA ASN A 915 -28.23 -1.31 7.89
C ASN A 915 -28.15 -2.34 9.03
N GLU A 916 -27.71 -3.58 8.71
CA GLU A 916 -27.67 -4.69 9.67
C GLU A 916 -29.03 -4.97 10.30
N GLU A 917 -30.07 -4.86 9.50
CA GLU A 917 -31.45 -5.06 9.90
C GLU A 917 -32.01 -6.38 9.32
N PRO A 918 -33.01 -6.98 9.99
CA PRO A 918 -33.70 -8.13 9.42
C PRO A 918 -34.35 -7.77 8.09
N THR A 919 -34.38 -8.72 7.16
CA THR A 919 -35.05 -8.58 5.85
C THR A 919 -36.58 -8.60 5.94
N GLN A 920 -37.15 -8.08 7.04
CA GLN A 920 -38.56 -8.11 7.37
C GLN A 920 -39.17 -6.72 7.25
N VAL A 921 -40.18 -6.59 6.40
CA VAL A 921 -40.90 -5.34 6.15
C VAL A 921 -42.41 -5.51 6.44
N VAL A 922 -43.11 -4.39 6.53
CA VAL A 922 -44.58 -4.41 6.60
C VAL A 922 -45.11 -4.90 5.25
N PRO A 923 -46.01 -5.91 5.19
CA PRO A 923 -46.53 -6.48 3.93
C PRO A 923 -47.07 -5.47 2.93
N SER A 924 -47.72 -4.43 3.41
CA SER A 924 -48.33 -3.37 2.55
C SER A 924 -47.29 -2.56 1.76
N ALA A 925 -46.03 -2.56 2.19
CA ALA A 925 -44.98 -1.80 1.52
C ALA A 925 -44.52 -2.44 0.19
N LEU A 926 -44.71 -3.75 0.04
CA LEU A 926 -44.29 -4.56 -1.12
C LEU A 926 -45.40 -5.50 -1.60
N GLN A 927 -46.63 -5.09 -1.44
CA GLN A 927 -47.76 -5.98 -1.77
C GLN A 927 -47.84 -6.29 -3.25
N SER A 928 -47.62 -5.30 -4.14
CA SER A 928 -47.62 -5.51 -5.59
C SER A 928 -46.51 -6.44 -6.06
N GLU A 929 -45.35 -6.34 -5.43
CA GLU A 929 -44.19 -7.19 -5.69
C GLU A 929 -44.43 -8.64 -5.24
N ARG A 930 -44.98 -8.79 -4.03
CA ARG A 930 -45.37 -10.08 -3.49
C ARG A 930 -46.40 -10.78 -4.38
N GLU A 931 -47.46 -10.06 -4.78
CA GLU A 931 -48.51 -10.55 -5.65
C GLU A 931 -47.96 -10.98 -7.03
N ALA A 932 -47.04 -10.21 -7.62
CA ALA A 932 -46.43 -10.54 -8.90
C ALA A 932 -45.63 -11.86 -8.85
N ILE A 933 -44.88 -12.10 -7.76
CA ILE A 933 -44.12 -13.35 -7.57
C ILE A 933 -45.10 -14.52 -7.32
N LEU A 934 -46.10 -14.35 -6.49
CA LEU A 934 -47.14 -15.38 -6.25
C LEU A 934 -47.88 -15.75 -7.53
N ALA A 935 -48.23 -14.78 -8.36
CA ALA A 935 -48.87 -15.03 -9.64
C ALA A 935 -48.05 -15.95 -10.54
N VAL A 936 -46.75 -15.72 -10.67
CA VAL A 936 -45.82 -16.59 -11.41
C VAL A 936 -45.69 -17.98 -10.76
N TRP A 937 -45.64 -18.06 -9.43
CA TRP A 937 -45.60 -19.31 -8.67
C TRP A 937 -46.86 -20.16 -8.99
N HIS A 938 -48.06 -19.58 -8.87
CA HIS A 938 -49.34 -20.27 -9.16
C HIS A 938 -49.42 -20.72 -10.63
N THR A 939 -49.00 -19.86 -11.56
CA THR A 939 -48.96 -20.21 -12.97
C THR A 939 -48.08 -21.42 -13.27
N VAL A 940 -46.92 -21.52 -12.62
CA VAL A 940 -45.92 -22.56 -12.92
C VAL A 940 -46.20 -23.85 -12.17
N PHE A 941 -46.64 -23.81 -10.91
CA PHE A 941 -46.77 -24.98 -10.04
C PHE A 941 -48.20 -25.44 -9.75
N GLU A 942 -49.25 -24.57 -9.88
CA GLU A 942 -50.61 -24.88 -9.47
C GLU A 942 -51.58 -24.96 -10.66
N ALA A 943 -51.27 -24.37 -11.84
CA ALA A 943 -52.13 -24.42 -13.02
C ALA A 943 -52.23 -25.81 -13.69
N GLY A 944 -51.48 -26.82 -13.17
CA GLY A 944 -51.47 -28.20 -13.68
C GLY A 944 -52.27 -29.23 -12.88
N GLU A 945 -52.93 -28.87 -11.76
CA GLU A 945 -53.82 -29.77 -11.04
C GLU A 945 -55.23 -29.57 -11.56
N PRO A 946 -55.89 -30.60 -12.17
CA PRO A 946 -57.34 -30.55 -12.43
C PRO A 946 -58.01 -30.49 -11.06
N HIS A 947 -58.83 -29.48 -10.82
CA HIS A 947 -59.74 -29.40 -9.69
C HIS A 947 -60.54 -30.73 -9.59
N ALA A 948 -60.06 -31.64 -8.73
CA ALA A 948 -60.82 -32.80 -8.33
C ALA A 948 -61.70 -32.33 -7.16
N GLY A 949 -62.99 -32.06 -7.46
CA GLY A 949 -64.00 -31.95 -6.42
C GLY A 949 -64.85 -30.67 -6.44
N ALA A 950 -65.90 -30.64 -7.20
CA ALA A 950 -67.14 -30.03 -6.84
C ALA A 950 -68.11 -31.05 -6.30
#